data_051388c383016160cddbc15a3123d42c
#
_entry.id   051388c383016160cddbc15a3123d42c
#
_cell.length_a   1.000
_cell.length_b   1.000
_cell.length_c   1.000
_cell.angle_alpha   90.00
_cell.angle_beta   90.00
_cell.angle_gamma   90.00
#
_symmetry.space_group_name_H-M   'P 1'
#
loop_
_entity.id
_entity.type
_entity.pdbx_description
1 polymer ?
#
loop_
_entity_poly.entity_id
_entity_poly.type
_entity_poly.pdbx_seq_one_letter_code
_entity_poly.pdbx_strand_id
1 'polypeptide(L)'
;MISKDYKQNKEQVLAIYDSFKKVCEESEKKVSENIESFAQKIKNDVFKLMVLGEAKSGKSTFINAYLGKEVVPMDVRQCTSAIIEIKSGKEFKLKAKTAAGGETSISGHEKISNFLKTHATISDKYRTIPITTINNEILIKHKGRIPDHTIDSFIKEAAKDNIYNIDINEYNRLIKEYVNENKNSWGKIITEIEISYPLPKEMNGITLIDSPGVGAGGNVGVIAEKYIEKADAIIFVKYLKGQALESTAFMNFFRNNITNIEKSCLFLVLNGKSDLQGSEYDSLMQQAVQMYGNDLKPEKIIGVDSKVQLFLNKCHELGTEESIDNFFDKLDKAKEDFSPASNCWLRSVNNGGLPVFEKKMEEISNFNRIHTALEKFAHFSKYSQLRNFLTNLENEYKRYFELYSSILNEAKKNVNDPEILEDRIKTKKKEIQDVYIKINAGIDNIYKKFTDNINGEGIIVNEAEKMKNTYEKKLENFKNLPENKINNTTFNSMKIITFDAIDEAKKFRREIANKVIEECNQKLIQYTNDSSMIPADVYSPNFTEADFDTIDDEALKKSSGYNDIQSGITFKKTEKVPFHHLKEHVRLVANSISDRLNDEIIPAMIENVVIYVQKCIEVYKEQLTLHKNELENEYQKLLDDQKNNNSIIANINDLERKIEIIKKESISVSELKMELKNYVEEQ
;
A
#
# COMPACT_ATOMS: atom_id res chain seq x y z
N MET A 1 -11.21 -22.61 -5.61
CA MET A 1 -12.31 -23.14 -4.77
C MET A 1 -12.10 -22.57 -3.38
N ILE A 2 -13.02 -21.76 -2.82
CA ILE A 2 -13.01 -21.64 -1.35
C ILE A 2 -13.25 -23.06 -0.91
N SER A 3 -12.21 -23.70 -0.40
CA SER A 3 -12.31 -25.08 -0.01
C SER A 3 -13.41 -25.19 1.04
N LYS A 4 -14.11 -26.30 1.07
CA LYS A 4 -15.06 -26.60 2.14
C LYS A 4 -14.40 -26.37 3.50
N ASP A 5 -13.10 -26.59 3.54
CA ASP A 5 -12.19 -26.40 4.66
C ASP A 5 -12.03 -24.93 5.09
N TYR A 6 -11.88 -23.95 4.16
CA TYR A 6 -11.78 -22.52 4.55
C TYR A 6 -13.05 -22.03 5.24
N LYS A 7 -14.23 -22.40 4.70
CA LYS A 7 -15.50 -21.99 5.32
C LYS A 7 -15.63 -22.56 6.73
N GLN A 8 -15.25 -23.83 6.88
CA GLN A 8 -15.26 -24.50 8.18
C GLN A 8 -14.27 -23.85 9.15
N ASN A 9 -13.02 -23.60 8.72
CA ASN A 9 -12.00 -22.93 9.54
C ASN A 9 -12.41 -21.51 9.92
N LYS A 10 -13.01 -20.77 8.99
CA LYS A 10 -13.56 -19.42 9.27
C LYS A 10 -14.66 -19.48 10.33
N GLU A 11 -15.59 -20.43 10.23
CA GLU A 11 -16.66 -20.64 11.22
C GLU A 11 -16.07 -20.98 12.59
N GLN A 12 -15.04 -21.82 12.65
CA GLN A 12 -14.34 -22.16 13.89
C GLN A 12 -13.64 -20.94 14.51
N VAL A 13 -12.93 -20.14 13.70
CA VAL A 13 -12.28 -18.91 14.15
C VAL A 13 -13.31 -17.91 14.70
N LEU A 14 -14.45 -17.74 14.03
CA LEU A 14 -15.51 -16.85 14.48
C LEU A 14 -16.19 -17.38 15.75
N ALA A 15 -16.32 -18.71 15.89
CA ALA A 15 -16.82 -19.32 17.13
C ALA A 15 -15.89 -19.05 18.33
N ILE A 16 -14.58 -19.12 18.12
CA ILE A 16 -13.59 -18.74 19.15
C ILE A 16 -13.72 -17.26 19.50
N TYR A 17 -13.92 -16.38 18.49
CA TYR A 17 -14.18 -14.96 18.76
C TYR A 17 -15.47 -14.72 19.56
N ASP A 18 -16.54 -15.45 19.24
CA ASP A 18 -17.79 -15.36 19.99
C ASP A 18 -17.62 -15.87 21.44
N SER A 19 -16.79 -16.89 21.66
CA SER A 19 -16.39 -17.33 23.01
C SER A 19 -15.59 -16.26 23.73
N PHE A 20 -14.64 -15.62 23.06
CA PHE A 20 -13.87 -14.51 23.62
C PHE A 20 -14.78 -13.34 24.03
N LYS A 21 -15.75 -12.99 23.17
CA LYS A 21 -16.71 -11.94 23.45
C LYS A 21 -17.53 -12.23 24.73
N LYS A 22 -17.96 -13.48 24.92
CA LYS A 22 -18.63 -13.92 26.15
C LYS A 22 -17.74 -13.77 27.38
N VAL A 23 -16.45 -14.13 27.27
CA VAL A 23 -15.49 -13.93 28.36
C VAL A 23 -15.34 -12.46 28.71
N CYS A 24 -15.31 -11.57 27.71
CA CYS A 24 -15.30 -10.13 27.93
C CYS A 24 -16.60 -9.64 28.61
N GLU A 25 -17.77 -10.08 28.14
CA GLU A 25 -19.08 -9.71 28.71
C GLU A 25 -19.23 -10.18 30.18
N GLU A 26 -18.85 -11.43 30.46
CA GLU A 26 -18.84 -11.97 31.84
C GLU A 26 -17.85 -11.22 32.75
N SER A 27 -16.88 -10.56 32.17
CA SER A 27 -15.88 -9.74 32.86
C SER A 27 -16.24 -8.27 32.89
N GLU A 28 -17.43 -7.87 32.42
CA GLU A 28 -17.88 -6.48 32.27
C GLU A 28 -16.89 -5.61 31.44
N LYS A 29 -16.20 -6.22 30.50
CA LYS A 29 -15.20 -5.57 29.65
C LYS A 29 -15.70 -5.49 28.21
N LYS A 30 -15.25 -4.45 27.50
CA LYS A 30 -15.50 -4.32 26.06
C LYS A 30 -14.38 -4.99 25.29
N VAL A 31 -14.74 -5.66 24.20
CA VAL A 31 -13.76 -6.13 23.21
C VAL A 31 -13.04 -4.90 22.65
N SER A 32 -11.72 -4.99 22.45
CA SER A 32 -10.96 -3.89 21.84
C SER A 32 -11.46 -3.61 20.43
N GLU A 33 -11.44 -2.34 20.01
CA GLU A 33 -11.91 -1.92 18.67
C GLU A 33 -11.11 -2.63 17.55
N ASN A 34 -9.85 -2.90 17.79
CA ASN A 34 -8.97 -3.61 16.83
C ASN A 34 -9.46 -5.05 16.62
N ILE A 35 -9.69 -5.80 17.68
CA ILE A 35 -10.22 -7.18 17.60
C ILE A 35 -11.58 -7.20 16.92
N GLU A 36 -12.47 -6.27 17.28
CA GLU A 36 -13.79 -6.19 16.68
C GLU A 36 -13.74 -5.84 15.20
N SER A 37 -12.92 -4.86 14.81
CA SER A 37 -12.70 -4.47 13.43
C SER A 37 -12.13 -5.64 12.61
N PHE A 38 -11.16 -6.38 13.16
CA PHE A 38 -10.58 -7.53 12.49
C PHE A 38 -11.59 -8.69 12.34
N ALA A 39 -12.37 -8.97 13.38
CA ALA A 39 -13.46 -9.95 13.30
C ALA A 39 -14.48 -9.59 12.22
N GLN A 40 -14.83 -8.31 12.07
CA GLN A 40 -15.72 -7.84 11.01
C GLN A 40 -15.10 -8.02 9.60
N LYS A 41 -13.81 -7.76 9.42
CA LYS A 41 -13.11 -8.04 8.16
C LYS A 41 -13.23 -9.53 7.78
N ILE A 42 -12.95 -10.43 8.73
CA ILE A 42 -13.08 -11.88 8.51
C ILE A 42 -14.53 -12.27 8.23
N LYS A 43 -15.48 -11.80 9.02
CA LYS A 43 -16.91 -12.10 8.86
C LYS A 43 -17.43 -11.73 7.48
N ASN A 44 -17.02 -10.60 6.97
CA ASN A 44 -17.45 -10.05 5.70
C ASN A 44 -16.60 -10.53 4.51
N ASP A 45 -15.62 -11.41 4.73
CA ASP A 45 -14.66 -11.86 3.70
C ASP A 45 -14.00 -10.68 2.95
N VAL A 46 -13.69 -9.60 3.65
CA VAL A 46 -13.09 -8.40 3.05
C VAL A 46 -11.61 -8.64 2.87
N PHE A 47 -11.22 -8.87 1.63
CA PHE A 47 -9.83 -8.88 1.18
C PHE A 47 -9.71 -7.98 -0.04
N LYS A 48 -8.79 -7.01 -0.01
CA LYS A 48 -8.66 -5.99 -1.04
C LYS A 48 -7.40 -6.23 -1.88
N LEU A 49 -7.60 -6.55 -3.16
CA LEU A 49 -6.55 -6.70 -4.16
C LEU A 49 -6.56 -5.48 -5.09
N MET A 50 -5.54 -4.65 -4.98
CA MET A 50 -5.46 -3.40 -5.73
C MET A 50 -4.62 -3.58 -7.00
N VAL A 51 -5.06 -3.01 -8.11
CA VAL A 51 -4.32 -2.97 -9.37
C VAL A 51 -3.75 -1.56 -9.56
N LEU A 52 -2.43 -1.47 -9.61
CA LEU A 52 -1.68 -0.23 -9.74
C LEU A 52 -0.80 -0.25 -10.99
N GLY A 53 -0.42 0.91 -11.48
CA GLY A 53 0.52 1.05 -12.61
C GLY A 53 0.40 2.40 -13.28
N GLU A 54 1.36 2.70 -14.15
CA GLU A 54 1.39 3.96 -14.92
C GLU A 54 0.11 4.18 -15.75
N ALA A 55 -0.18 5.43 -16.08
CA ALA A 55 -1.23 5.71 -17.05
C ALA A 55 -0.93 4.99 -18.36
N LYS A 56 -1.96 4.40 -18.97
CA LYS A 56 -1.85 3.63 -20.23
C LYS A 56 -0.97 2.36 -20.14
N SER A 57 -0.62 1.87 -18.96
CA SER A 57 0.08 0.58 -18.78
C SER A 57 -0.79 -0.65 -19.07
N GLY A 58 -2.09 -0.45 -19.32
CA GLY A 58 -3.04 -1.53 -19.58
C GLY A 58 -3.72 -2.10 -18.33
N LYS A 59 -3.81 -1.36 -17.21
CA LYS A 59 -4.51 -1.81 -15.98
C LYS A 59 -5.95 -2.22 -16.23
N SER A 60 -6.76 -1.32 -16.77
CA SER A 60 -8.18 -1.61 -17.07
C SER A 60 -8.34 -2.74 -18.10
N THR A 61 -7.41 -2.80 -19.08
CA THR A 61 -7.34 -3.93 -20.02
C THR A 61 -7.05 -5.24 -19.32
N PHE A 62 -6.09 -5.24 -18.37
CA PHE A 62 -5.76 -6.40 -17.56
C PHE A 62 -6.95 -6.85 -16.69
N ILE A 63 -7.59 -5.92 -16.02
CA ILE A 63 -8.77 -6.21 -15.19
C ILE A 63 -9.88 -6.83 -16.05
N ASN A 64 -10.21 -6.22 -17.18
CA ASN A 64 -11.25 -6.73 -18.08
C ASN A 64 -10.88 -8.10 -18.67
N ALA A 65 -9.61 -8.30 -19.06
CA ALA A 65 -9.11 -9.58 -19.54
C ALA A 65 -9.24 -10.68 -18.48
N TYR A 66 -8.90 -10.36 -17.25
CA TYR A 66 -9.02 -11.25 -16.09
C TYR A 66 -10.48 -11.59 -15.76
N LEU A 67 -11.37 -10.59 -15.82
CA LEU A 67 -12.80 -10.77 -15.54
C LEU A 67 -13.58 -11.43 -16.70
N GLY A 68 -12.96 -11.57 -17.85
CA GLY A 68 -13.57 -12.19 -19.04
C GLY A 68 -14.44 -11.26 -19.86
N LYS A 69 -14.74 -10.05 -19.38
CA LYS A 69 -15.59 -9.05 -20.07
C LYS A 69 -15.14 -7.62 -19.75
N GLU A 70 -15.62 -6.67 -20.58
CA GLU A 70 -15.41 -5.24 -20.33
C GLU A 70 -16.30 -4.78 -19.16
N VAL A 71 -15.70 -4.67 -17.99
CA VAL A 71 -16.35 -4.24 -16.73
C VAL A 71 -15.94 -2.83 -16.35
N VAL A 72 -14.69 -2.45 -16.63
CA VAL A 72 -14.14 -1.11 -16.39
C VAL A 72 -13.79 -0.43 -17.71
N PRO A 73 -13.84 0.93 -17.80
CA PRO A 73 -13.63 1.64 -19.06
C PRO A 73 -12.20 1.51 -19.57
N MET A 74 -12.03 1.37 -20.90
CA MET A 74 -10.77 1.21 -21.60
C MET A 74 -10.56 2.29 -22.68
N ASP A 75 -10.84 3.55 -22.42
CA ASP A 75 -10.67 4.58 -23.43
C ASP A 75 -9.23 5.09 -23.50
N VAL A 76 -8.68 5.16 -24.73
CA VAL A 76 -7.31 5.65 -24.99
C VAL A 76 -7.18 7.15 -24.74
N ARG A 77 -8.28 7.90 -24.84
CA ARG A 77 -8.34 9.37 -24.71
C ARG A 77 -8.73 9.84 -23.31
N GLN A 78 -9.10 8.93 -22.43
CA GLN A 78 -9.59 9.20 -21.09
C GLN A 78 -8.81 8.38 -20.05
N CYS A 79 -8.67 8.93 -18.85
CA CYS A 79 -8.07 8.26 -17.72
C CYS A 79 -9.12 7.95 -16.67
N THR A 80 -9.00 6.83 -15.97
CA THR A 80 -9.83 6.52 -14.81
C THR A 80 -9.61 7.59 -13.74
N SER A 81 -10.68 8.26 -13.32
CA SER A 81 -10.62 9.36 -12.34
C SER A 81 -11.16 8.98 -10.98
N ALA A 82 -11.94 7.92 -10.89
CA ALA A 82 -12.53 7.41 -9.66
C ALA A 82 -11.98 6.02 -9.34
N ILE A 83 -11.96 5.68 -8.07
CA ILE A 83 -11.64 4.34 -7.63
C ILE A 83 -12.86 3.46 -7.85
N ILE A 84 -12.64 2.30 -8.47
CA ILE A 84 -13.70 1.34 -8.77
C ILE A 84 -13.42 0.08 -7.95
N GLU A 85 -14.29 -0.21 -6.98
CA GLU A 85 -14.28 -1.47 -6.23
C GLU A 85 -15.18 -2.49 -6.94
N ILE A 86 -14.62 -3.66 -7.31
CA ILE A 86 -15.34 -4.74 -7.96
C ILE A 86 -15.45 -5.90 -6.96
N LYS A 87 -16.67 -6.24 -6.58
CA LYS A 87 -16.99 -7.27 -5.59
C LYS A 87 -17.72 -8.44 -6.23
N SER A 88 -17.57 -9.62 -5.63
CA SER A 88 -18.33 -10.80 -6.06
C SER A 88 -19.83 -10.57 -5.87
N GLY A 89 -20.61 -10.86 -6.91
CA GLY A 89 -22.05 -10.75 -6.90
C GLY A 89 -22.70 -11.64 -7.95
N LYS A 90 -24.02 -11.89 -7.82
CA LYS A 90 -24.76 -12.73 -8.76
C LYS A 90 -25.06 -12.04 -10.08
N GLU A 91 -25.12 -10.73 -10.08
CA GLU A 91 -25.52 -9.92 -11.22
C GLU A 91 -24.57 -8.73 -11.40
N PHE A 92 -24.46 -8.25 -12.64
CA PHE A 92 -23.70 -7.05 -12.93
C PHE A 92 -24.52 -5.82 -12.55
N LYS A 93 -24.16 -5.22 -11.39
CA LYS A 93 -24.78 -4.01 -10.83
C LYS A 93 -23.71 -3.03 -10.42
N LEU A 94 -24.02 -1.74 -10.56
CA LEU A 94 -23.17 -0.64 -10.12
C LEU A 94 -23.93 0.18 -9.08
N LYS A 95 -23.22 0.53 -8.00
CA LYS A 95 -23.61 1.57 -7.06
C LYS A 95 -22.59 2.69 -7.13
N ALA A 96 -23.03 3.92 -7.19
CA ALA A 96 -22.16 5.08 -7.18
C ALA A 96 -22.64 6.09 -6.16
N LYS A 97 -21.68 6.72 -5.46
CA LYS A 97 -21.95 7.84 -4.56
C LYS A 97 -21.44 9.13 -5.14
N THR A 98 -22.21 10.17 -4.96
CA THR A 98 -21.82 11.52 -5.34
C THR A 98 -21.18 12.27 -4.17
N ALA A 99 -20.42 13.33 -4.48
CA ALA A 99 -19.81 14.20 -3.46
C ALA A 99 -20.84 14.86 -2.53
N ALA A 100 -22.08 15.02 -2.96
CA ALA A 100 -23.18 15.52 -2.14
C ALA A 100 -23.83 14.43 -1.24
N GLY A 101 -23.37 13.17 -1.33
CA GLY A 101 -23.91 12.04 -0.58
C GLY A 101 -25.10 11.34 -1.23
N GLY A 102 -25.47 11.72 -2.47
CA GLY A 102 -26.49 11.00 -3.24
C GLY A 102 -26.01 9.64 -3.71
N GLU A 103 -26.88 8.63 -3.70
CA GLU A 103 -26.57 7.30 -4.20
C GLU A 103 -27.36 6.99 -5.48
N THR A 104 -26.68 6.32 -6.41
CA THR A 104 -27.29 5.85 -7.67
C THR A 104 -26.99 4.37 -7.82
N SER A 105 -28.00 3.59 -8.25
CA SER A 105 -27.85 2.16 -8.56
C SER A 105 -28.27 1.88 -9.99
N ILE A 106 -27.40 1.18 -10.73
CA ILE A 106 -27.59 0.89 -12.17
C ILE A 106 -27.40 -0.61 -12.38
N SER A 107 -28.22 -1.20 -13.26
CA SER A 107 -28.13 -2.59 -13.67
C SER A 107 -28.12 -2.70 -15.19
N GLY A 108 -27.42 -3.71 -15.72
CA GLY A 108 -27.29 -3.99 -17.13
C GLY A 108 -26.01 -3.43 -17.74
N HIS A 109 -25.36 -4.27 -18.55
CA HIS A 109 -24.00 -4.04 -19.07
C HIS A 109 -23.86 -2.71 -19.82
N GLU A 110 -24.74 -2.43 -20.77
CA GLU A 110 -24.67 -1.22 -21.58
C GLU A 110 -24.86 0.07 -20.77
N LYS A 111 -25.83 0.07 -19.83
CA LYS A 111 -26.08 1.23 -18.96
C LYS A 111 -24.90 1.49 -18.03
N ILE A 112 -24.31 0.44 -17.47
CA ILE A 112 -23.13 0.55 -16.60
C ILE A 112 -21.92 1.05 -17.39
N SER A 113 -21.65 0.48 -18.57
CA SER A 113 -20.56 0.92 -19.46
C SER A 113 -20.68 2.41 -19.82
N ASN A 114 -21.88 2.85 -20.22
CA ASN A 114 -22.14 4.25 -20.55
C ASN A 114 -21.97 5.16 -19.32
N PHE A 115 -22.46 4.73 -18.16
CA PHE A 115 -22.27 5.47 -16.91
C PHE A 115 -20.79 5.63 -16.54
N LEU A 116 -20.00 4.54 -16.61
CA LEU A 116 -18.58 4.56 -16.31
C LEU A 116 -17.81 5.46 -17.30
N LYS A 117 -18.10 5.38 -18.60
CA LYS A 117 -17.50 6.26 -19.61
C LYS A 117 -17.78 7.73 -19.35
N THR A 118 -18.97 8.03 -18.82
CA THR A 118 -19.38 9.43 -18.57
C THR A 118 -18.85 9.97 -17.24
N HIS A 119 -18.76 9.14 -16.19
CA HIS A 119 -18.56 9.59 -14.83
C HIS A 119 -17.28 9.09 -14.16
N ALA A 120 -16.68 7.99 -14.66
CA ALA A 120 -15.46 7.43 -14.09
C ALA A 120 -14.19 7.81 -14.87
N THR A 121 -14.33 8.57 -15.94
CA THR A 121 -13.24 8.99 -16.81
C THR A 121 -13.14 10.49 -16.93
N ILE A 122 -11.94 11.00 -17.17
CA ILE A 122 -11.65 12.42 -17.39
C ILE A 122 -10.89 12.60 -18.70
N SER A 123 -10.99 13.82 -19.25
CA SER A 123 -10.18 14.21 -20.40
C SER A 123 -8.68 14.09 -20.09
N ASP A 124 -7.91 13.56 -21.03
CA ASP A 124 -6.44 13.40 -20.93
C ASP A 124 -5.73 14.74 -20.67
N LYS A 125 -6.32 15.88 -21.03
CA LYS A 125 -5.77 17.23 -20.73
C LYS A 125 -5.62 17.50 -19.23
N TYR A 126 -6.43 16.85 -18.39
CA TYR A 126 -6.42 17.04 -16.95
C TYR A 126 -5.64 15.98 -16.18
N ARG A 127 -4.97 15.05 -16.87
CA ARG A 127 -4.25 13.95 -16.20
C ARG A 127 -3.11 14.42 -15.29
N THR A 128 -2.61 15.62 -15.51
CA THR A 128 -1.48 16.21 -14.80
C THR A 128 -1.86 16.97 -13.54
N ILE A 129 -3.14 17.15 -13.28
CA ILE A 129 -3.64 17.83 -12.09
C ILE A 129 -4.28 16.85 -11.11
N PRO A 130 -4.29 17.15 -9.79
CA PRO A 130 -4.71 16.21 -8.75
C PRO A 130 -6.24 16.13 -8.63
N ILE A 131 -6.94 15.71 -9.70
CA ILE A 131 -8.39 15.65 -9.74
C ILE A 131 -8.98 14.76 -8.67
N THR A 132 -8.35 13.61 -8.41
CA THR A 132 -8.86 12.66 -7.42
C THR A 132 -8.78 13.26 -6.01
N THR A 133 -7.72 14.03 -5.70
CA THR A 133 -7.64 14.79 -4.43
C THR A 133 -8.74 15.85 -4.37
N ILE A 134 -8.93 16.61 -5.45
CA ILE A 134 -10.01 17.61 -5.55
C ILE A 134 -11.36 16.94 -5.29
N ASN A 135 -11.64 15.84 -5.97
CA ASN A 135 -12.94 15.17 -5.90
C ASN A 135 -13.17 14.46 -4.56
N ASN A 136 -12.20 13.73 -4.05
CA ASN A 136 -12.40 12.88 -2.88
C ASN A 136 -12.10 13.57 -1.54
N GLU A 137 -11.18 14.51 -1.48
CA GLU A 137 -10.83 15.16 -0.21
C GLU A 137 -11.58 16.48 -0.04
N ILE A 138 -11.52 17.34 -1.05
CA ILE A 138 -12.09 18.68 -0.92
C ILE A 138 -13.62 18.64 -1.09
N LEU A 139 -14.12 17.96 -2.13
CA LEU A 139 -15.55 17.90 -2.38
C LEU A 139 -16.32 17.16 -1.29
N ILE A 140 -15.81 16.02 -0.82
CA ILE A 140 -16.46 15.26 0.27
C ILE A 140 -16.50 16.08 1.55
N LYS A 141 -15.36 16.71 1.93
CA LYS A 141 -15.27 17.55 3.11
C LYS A 141 -16.26 18.70 3.10
N HIS A 142 -16.51 19.29 1.94
CA HIS A 142 -17.40 20.43 1.76
C HIS A 142 -18.82 20.03 1.22
N LYS A 143 -19.14 18.73 1.24
CA LYS A 143 -20.46 18.21 0.78
C LYS A 143 -20.88 18.69 -0.60
N GLY A 144 -19.92 18.71 -1.52
CA GLY A 144 -20.16 19.11 -2.90
C GLY A 144 -20.26 20.63 -3.15
N ARG A 145 -19.86 21.46 -2.19
CA ARG A 145 -19.78 22.93 -2.36
C ARG A 145 -18.40 23.41 -1.91
N ILE A 146 -17.54 23.80 -2.84
CA ILE A 146 -16.22 24.31 -2.51
C ILE A 146 -16.27 25.84 -2.48
N PRO A 147 -15.96 26.49 -1.35
CA PRO A 147 -15.80 27.94 -1.31
C PRO A 147 -14.62 28.39 -2.17
N ASP A 148 -14.75 29.53 -2.85
CA ASP A 148 -13.72 30.04 -3.78
C ASP A 148 -12.33 30.21 -3.07
N HIS A 149 -12.32 30.64 -1.82
CA HIS A 149 -11.08 30.77 -1.04
C HIS A 149 -10.38 29.42 -0.75
N THR A 150 -11.13 28.33 -0.65
CA THR A 150 -10.60 26.98 -0.48
C THR A 150 -9.90 26.51 -1.75
N ILE A 151 -10.43 26.87 -2.91
CA ILE A 151 -9.82 26.56 -4.22
C ILE A 151 -8.51 27.31 -4.38
N ASP A 152 -8.46 28.61 -4.04
CA ASP A 152 -7.23 29.40 -4.12
C ASP A 152 -6.15 28.89 -3.13
N SER A 153 -6.54 28.49 -1.92
CA SER A 153 -5.63 27.83 -0.97
C SER A 153 -5.10 26.51 -1.53
N PHE A 154 -5.99 25.69 -2.07
CA PHE A 154 -5.62 24.40 -2.67
C PHE A 154 -4.68 24.58 -3.87
N ILE A 155 -4.95 25.56 -4.76
CA ILE A 155 -4.06 25.86 -5.88
C ILE A 155 -2.68 26.28 -5.40
N LYS A 156 -2.59 27.09 -4.34
CA LYS A 156 -1.32 27.53 -3.75
C LYS A 156 -0.55 26.35 -3.12
N GLU A 157 -1.26 25.44 -2.50
CA GLU A 157 -0.69 24.25 -1.86
C GLU A 157 -0.25 23.23 -2.91
N ALA A 158 -1.11 22.94 -3.88
CA ALA A 158 -0.81 22.05 -5.00
C ALA A 158 0.29 22.60 -5.93
N ALA A 159 0.49 23.92 -6.00
CA ALA A 159 1.57 24.53 -6.75
C ALA A 159 2.96 24.25 -6.13
N LYS A 160 3.03 23.98 -4.82
CA LYS A 160 4.26 23.53 -4.14
C LYS A 160 4.62 22.09 -4.54
N ASP A 161 3.63 21.30 -4.93
CA ASP A 161 3.74 19.88 -5.27
C ASP A 161 3.65 19.66 -6.80
N ASN A 162 4.10 20.64 -7.61
CA ASN A 162 4.12 20.51 -9.08
C ASN A 162 5.19 19.52 -9.53
N ILE A 163 4.88 18.25 -9.37
CA ILE A 163 5.75 17.11 -9.62
C ILE A 163 5.93 16.82 -11.13
N TYR A 164 5.10 17.46 -11.99
CA TYR A 164 5.11 17.22 -13.44
C TYR A 164 6.06 18.12 -14.22
N ASN A 165 6.82 18.98 -13.56
CA ASN A 165 7.62 20.01 -14.25
C ASN A 165 6.81 20.81 -15.30
N ILE A 166 5.51 20.90 -15.12
CA ILE A 166 4.68 21.75 -15.94
C ILE A 166 4.93 23.17 -15.49
N ASP A 167 4.99 24.10 -16.43
CA ASP A 167 4.97 25.52 -16.11
C ASP A 167 3.87 25.78 -15.07
N ILE A 168 4.23 26.44 -13.98
CA ILE A 168 3.32 26.66 -12.84
C ILE A 168 2.06 27.43 -13.25
N ASN A 169 2.17 28.29 -14.25
CA ASN A 169 1.04 29.05 -14.77
C ASN A 169 0.10 28.12 -15.55
N GLU A 170 0.64 27.19 -16.33
CA GLU A 170 -0.13 26.19 -17.04
C GLU A 170 -0.81 25.22 -16.07
N TYR A 171 -0.11 24.75 -15.04
CA TYR A 171 -0.66 23.90 -14.00
C TYR A 171 -1.83 24.57 -13.27
N ASN A 172 -1.64 25.82 -12.84
CA ASN A 172 -2.69 26.62 -12.21
C ASN A 172 -3.85 26.92 -13.17
N ARG A 173 -3.57 27.12 -14.46
CA ARG A 173 -4.57 27.30 -15.50
C ARG A 173 -5.45 26.05 -15.64
N LEU A 174 -4.85 24.87 -15.72
CA LEU A 174 -5.57 23.60 -15.83
C LEU A 174 -6.45 23.31 -14.61
N ILE A 175 -5.96 23.58 -13.40
CA ILE A 175 -6.76 23.44 -12.17
C ILE A 175 -7.96 24.41 -12.20
N LYS A 176 -7.74 25.69 -12.52
CA LYS A 176 -8.81 26.67 -12.61
C LYS A 176 -9.83 26.32 -13.71
N GLU A 177 -9.37 25.84 -14.86
CA GLU A 177 -10.24 25.40 -15.95
C GLU A 177 -11.11 24.22 -15.51
N TYR A 178 -10.51 23.19 -14.89
CA TYR A 178 -11.25 22.05 -14.35
C TYR A 178 -12.28 22.47 -13.30
N VAL A 179 -11.91 23.34 -12.39
CA VAL A 179 -12.82 23.87 -11.37
C VAL A 179 -13.98 24.61 -12.00
N ASN A 180 -13.72 25.49 -12.98
CA ASN A 180 -14.75 26.27 -13.64
C ASN A 180 -15.71 25.40 -14.48
N GLU A 181 -15.20 24.40 -15.20
CA GLU A 181 -16.02 23.45 -15.95
C GLU A 181 -16.98 22.67 -15.04
N ASN A 182 -16.56 22.36 -13.81
CA ASN A 182 -17.33 21.57 -12.87
C ASN A 182 -18.10 22.39 -11.81
N LYS A 183 -17.95 23.71 -11.78
CA LYS A 183 -18.48 24.61 -10.74
C LYS A 183 -19.98 24.42 -10.46
N ASN A 184 -20.78 24.15 -11.47
CA ASN A 184 -22.23 23.98 -11.34
C ASN A 184 -22.66 22.52 -11.10
N SER A 185 -21.74 21.58 -11.12
CA SER A 185 -22.00 20.14 -11.05
C SER A 185 -21.25 19.40 -9.95
N TRP A 186 -20.55 20.12 -9.07
CA TRP A 186 -19.76 19.52 -7.99
C TRP A 186 -20.49 18.44 -7.19
N GLY A 187 -21.73 18.72 -6.81
CA GLY A 187 -22.55 17.78 -6.05
C GLY A 187 -22.89 16.48 -6.80
N LYS A 188 -22.73 16.48 -8.12
CA LYS A 188 -23.00 15.33 -9.00
C LYS A 188 -21.74 14.52 -9.32
N ILE A 189 -20.57 15.01 -8.97
CA ILE A 189 -19.31 14.29 -9.19
C ILE A 189 -19.34 13.00 -8.41
N ILE A 190 -19.00 11.91 -9.10
CA ILE A 190 -18.90 10.58 -8.51
C ILE A 190 -17.58 10.44 -7.74
N THR A 191 -17.68 10.07 -6.48
CA THR A 191 -16.52 9.90 -5.59
C THR A 191 -16.22 8.44 -5.30
N GLU A 192 -17.24 7.58 -5.28
CA GLU A 192 -17.09 6.15 -5.03
C GLU A 192 -17.91 5.36 -6.04
N ILE A 193 -17.32 4.29 -6.56
CA ILE A 193 -17.98 3.34 -7.47
C ILE A 193 -17.76 1.93 -6.92
N GLU A 194 -18.86 1.24 -6.69
CA GLU A 194 -18.88 -0.18 -6.33
C GLU A 194 -19.59 -0.97 -7.44
N ILE A 195 -18.91 -1.98 -7.97
CA ILE A 195 -19.44 -2.88 -8.98
C ILE A 195 -19.62 -4.27 -8.35
N SER A 196 -20.82 -4.80 -8.40
CA SER A 196 -21.13 -6.20 -8.14
C SER A 196 -21.05 -6.97 -9.46
N TYR A 197 -20.20 -7.99 -9.55
CA TYR A 197 -19.93 -8.75 -10.76
C TYR A 197 -19.73 -10.24 -10.45
N PRO A 198 -20.13 -11.19 -11.31
CA PRO A 198 -19.81 -12.59 -11.16
C PRO A 198 -18.30 -12.83 -11.35
N LEU A 199 -17.54 -12.69 -10.27
CA LEU A 199 -16.09 -12.87 -10.29
C LEU A 199 -15.70 -14.33 -10.52
N PRO A 200 -14.50 -14.62 -11.08
CA PRO A 200 -13.90 -15.95 -11.09
C PRO A 200 -13.91 -16.58 -9.70
N LYS A 201 -14.03 -17.90 -9.62
CA LYS A 201 -14.19 -18.62 -8.34
C LYS A 201 -13.06 -18.35 -7.34
N GLU A 202 -11.85 -18.21 -7.84
CA GLU A 202 -10.67 -17.89 -7.04
C GLU A 202 -10.76 -16.51 -6.37
N MET A 203 -11.51 -15.59 -6.98
CA MET A 203 -11.72 -14.23 -6.46
C MET A 203 -12.89 -14.11 -5.46
N ASN A 204 -13.52 -15.22 -5.09
CA ASN A 204 -14.58 -15.17 -4.08
C ASN A 204 -14.05 -14.63 -2.73
N GLY A 205 -14.69 -13.56 -2.24
CA GLY A 205 -14.27 -12.85 -1.03
C GLY A 205 -13.10 -11.88 -1.25
N ILE A 206 -12.66 -11.68 -2.50
CA ILE A 206 -11.68 -10.65 -2.84
C ILE A 206 -12.41 -9.49 -3.51
N THR A 207 -12.16 -8.28 -3.04
CA THR A 207 -12.55 -7.04 -3.71
C THR A 207 -11.40 -6.61 -4.59
N LEU A 208 -11.62 -6.58 -5.91
CA LEU A 208 -10.66 -6.07 -6.86
C LEU A 208 -10.83 -4.55 -6.98
N ILE A 209 -9.73 -3.80 -6.86
CA ILE A 209 -9.76 -2.34 -6.90
C ILE A 209 -9.02 -1.87 -8.16
N ASP A 210 -9.76 -1.23 -9.09
CA ASP A 210 -9.14 -0.48 -10.19
C ASP A 210 -8.79 0.92 -9.71
N SER A 211 -7.51 1.25 -9.78
CA SER A 211 -7.01 2.56 -9.38
C SER A 211 -6.86 3.49 -10.58
N PRO A 212 -7.00 4.80 -10.39
CA PRO A 212 -6.57 5.78 -11.38
C PRO A 212 -5.13 5.51 -11.80
N GLY A 213 -4.80 5.72 -13.07
CA GLY A 213 -3.45 5.53 -13.57
C GLY A 213 -2.46 6.43 -12.84
N VAL A 214 -1.37 5.86 -12.33
CA VAL A 214 -0.25 6.64 -11.82
C VAL A 214 0.36 7.35 -13.02
N GLY A 215 0.22 8.66 -13.10
CA GLY A 215 0.88 9.43 -14.15
C GLY A 215 2.39 9.36 -13.96
N ALA A 216 3.16 9.36 -15.04
CA ALA A 216 4.59 9.59 -14.99
C ALA A 216 4.82 10.99 -14.45
N GLY A 217 4.84 11.18 -13.13
CA GLY A 217 5.03 12.47 -12.49
C GLY A 217 4.07 12.81 -11.33
N GLY A 218 3.71 11.87 -10.45
CA GLY A 218 3.67 12.25 -9.06
C GLY A 218 2.39 12.39 -8.28
N ASN A 219 1.42 13.19 -8.41
CA ASN A 219 0.37 13.39 -7.37
C ASN A 219 -0.67 12.26 -7.24
N VAL A 220 -0.70 11.30 -8.14
CA VAL A 220 -1.45 10.06 -7.96
C VAL A 220 -0.81 9.17 -6.88
N GLY A 221 0.47 9.38 -6.55
CA GLY A 221 1.14 8.75 -5.42
C GLY A 221 0.37 8.94 -4.12
N VAL A 222 -0.02 10.15 -3.78
CA VAL A 222 -0.68 10.46 -2.48
C VAL A 222 -2.03 9.75 -2.34
N ILE A 223 -2.80 9.63 -3.43
CA ILE A 223 -4.11 8.94 -3.37
C ILE A 223 -3.92 7.43 -3.44
N ALA A 224 -3.03 6.97 -4.31
CA ALA A 224 -2.65 5.56 -4.33
C ALA A 224 -2.10 5.15 -2.97
N GLU A 225 -1.26 5.96 -2.30
CA GLU A 225 -0.74 5.69 -0.97
C GLU A 225 -1.84 5.49 0.08
N LYS A 226 -2.83 6.37 0.16
CA LYS A 226 -3.97 6.21 1.09
C LYS A 226 -4.82 4.96 0.84
N TYR A 227 -4.90 4.50 -0.43
CA TYR A 227 -5.62 3.29 -0.77
C TYR A 227 -4.75 2.04 -0.71
N ILE A 228 -3.45 2.17 -0.96
CA ILE A 228 -2.45 1.13 -0.77
C ILE A 228 -2.44 0.67 0.68
N GLU A 229 -2.54 1.58 1.64
CA GLU A 229 -2.66 1.25 3.06
C GLU A 229 -3.90 0.42 3.40
N LYS A 230 -4.95 0.52 2.58
CA LYS A 230 -6.18 -0.26 2.71
C LYS A 230 -6.15 -1.56 1.89
N ALA A 231 -5.13 -1.75 1.06
CA ALA A 231 -4.98 -2.94 0.23
C ALA A 231 -4.26 -4.05 0.99
N ASP A 232 -4.82 -5.24 0.94
CA ASP A 232 -4.19 -6.44 1.51
C ASP A 232 -3.17 -7.04 0.52
N ALA A 233 -3.30 -6.74 -0.78
CA ALA A 233 -2.36 -7.12 -1.82
C ALA A 233 -2.37 -6.16 -3.01
N ILE A 234 -1.27 -6.16 -3.78
CA ILE A 234 -1.11 -5.28 -4.94
C ILE A 234 -0.64 -6.07 -6.17
N ILE A 235 -1.28 -5.79 -7.30
CA ILE A 235 -0.82 -6.14 -8.64
C ILE A 235 -0.30 -4.86 -9.31
N PHE A 236 1.00 -4.78 -9.53
CA PHE A 236 1.57 -3.72 -10.35
C PHE A 236 1.49 -4.13 -11.82
N VAL A 237 0.90 -3.29 -12.66
CA VAL A 237 0.81 -3.51 -14.11
C VAL A 237 1.72 -2.54 -14.83
N LYS A 238 2.65 -3.08 -15.62
CA LYS A 238 3.61 -2.32 -16.42
C LYS A 238 3.65 -2.83 -17.85
N TYR A 239 3.88 -1.92 -18.79
CA TYR A 239 4.07 -2.29 -20.19
C TYR A 239 5.47 -2.82 -20.44
N LEU A 240 5.60 -3.92 -21.19
CA LEU A 240 6.87 -4.63 -21.36
C LEU A 240 7.76 -4.07 -22.48
N LYS A 241 7.26 -3.19 -23.35
CA LYS A 241 7.98 -2.72 -24.54
C LYS A 241 8.86 -1.49 -24.30
N GLY A 242 10.04 -1.48 -24.90
CA GLY A 242 10.96 -0.34 -24.93
C GLY A 242 11.55 0.03 -23.58
N GLN A 243 11.91 1.30 -23.38
CA GLN A 243 12.47 1.84 -22.14
C GLN A 243 11.49 1.84 -20.96
N ALA A 244 10.27 1.33 -21.17
CA ALA A 244 9.27 1.29 -20.11
C ALA A 244 9.73 0.51 -18.88
N LEU A 245 10.47 -0.60 -19.03
CA LEU A 245 11.02 -1.37 -17.91
C LEU A 245 11.97 -0.57 -17.02
N GLU A 246 12.72 0.35 -17.61
CA GLU A 246 13.74 1.16 -16.93
C GLU A 246 13.19 2.49 -16.41
N SER A 247 11.86 2.72 -16.48
CA SER A 247 11.24 3.94 -15.96
C SER A 247 11.57 4.12 -14.49
N THR A 248 12.40 5.11 -14.17
CA THR A 248 12.81 5.43 -12.80
C THR A 248 11.61 5.87 -11.97
N ALA A 249 10.66 6.58 -12.59
CA ALA A 249 9.42 6.98 -11.93
C ALA A 249 8.60 5.77 -11.46
N PHE A 250 8.49 4.73 -12.30
CA PHE A 250 7.82 3.50 -11.89
C PHE A 250 8.59 2.72 -10.83
N MET A 251 9.92 2.64 -10.95
CA MET A 251 10.76 1.98 -9.94
C MET A 251 10.60 2.61 -8.58
N ASN A 252 10.62 3.94 -8.52
CA ASN A 252 10.42 4.68 -7.29
C ASN A 252 9.01 4.47 -6.73
N PHE A 253 8.00 4.60 -7.58
CA PHE A 253 6.62 4.33 -7.20
C PHE A 253 6.45 2.90 -6.67
N PHE A 254 7.00 1.90 -7.37
CA PHE A 254 6.96 0.51 -6.96
C PHE A 254 7.61 0.33 -5.59
N ARG A 255 8.87 0.75 -5.42
CA ARG A 255 9.62 0.60 -4.16
C ARG A 255 9.00 1.36 -2.99
N ASN A 256 8.47 2.56 -3.24
CA ASN A 256 7.80 3.36 -2.21
C ASN A 256 6.57 2.66 -1.64
N ASN A 257 5.87 1.90 -2.46
CA ASN A 257 4.58 1.32 -2.10
C ASN A 257 4.66 -0.15 -1.63
N ILE A 258 5.79 -0.85 -1.86
CA ILE A 258 5.95 -2.22 -1.38
C ILE A 258 6.36 -2.32 0.09
N THR A 259 6.80 -1.23 0.71
CA THR A 259 7.38 -1.25 2.07
C THR A 259 6.40 -1.66 3.15
N ASN A 260 5.11 -1.43 2.94
CA ASN A 260 4.05 -1.67 3.92
C ASN A 260 3.27 -2.98 3.67
N ILE A 261 3.57 -3.71 2.58
CA ILE A 261 2.84 -4.92 2.20
C ILE A 261 3.81 -6.10 2.20
N GLU A 262 3.37 -7.22 2.71
CA GLU A 262 4.15 -8.45 2.70
C GLU A 262 4.52 -8.86 1.27
N LYS A 263 5.79 -9.22 1.02
CA LYS A 263 6.28 -9.59 -0.33
C LYS A 263 5.47 -10.71 -1.00
N SER A 264 4.89 -11.58 -0.20
CA SER A 264 3.97 -12.63 -0.65
C SER A 264 2.67 -12.09 -1.26
N CYS A 265 2.29 -10.86 -0.93
CA CYS A 265 1.07 -10.18 -1.38
C CYS A 265 1.32 -9.22 -2.56
N LEU A 266 2.50 -9.23 -3.15
CA LEU A 266 2.89 -8.35 -4.25
C LEU A 266 3.08 -9.13 -5.55
N PHE A 267 2.59 -8.56 -6.66
CA PHE A 267 2.72 -9.10 -8.02
C PHE A 267 3.17 -8.01 -8.97
N LEU A 268 4.00 -8.37 -9.96
CA LEU A 268 4.34 -7.52 -11.10
C LEU A 268 3.88 -8.19 -12.39
N VAL A 269 2.90 -7.60 -13.03
CA VAL A 269 2.37 -8.04 -14.32
C VAL A 269 2.97 -7.17 -15.42
N LEU A 270 3.70 -7.81 -16.34
CA LEU A 270 4.33 -7.19 -17.48
C LEU A 270 3.47 -7.45 -18.73
N ASN A 271 2.78 -6.41 -19.20
CA ASN A 271 1.77 -6.50 -20.25
C ASN A 271 2.36 -6.21 -21.65
N GLY A 272 1.79 -6.77 -22.72
CA GLY A 272 2.20 -6.53 -24.11
C GLY A 272 3.15 -7.56 -24.67
N LYS A 273 3.05 -8.82 -24.27
CA LYS A 273 3.88 -9.93 -24.72
C LYS A 273 3.83 -10.13 -26.25
N SER A 274 2.67 -9.94 -26.89
CA SER A 274 2.51 -10.13 -28.34
C SER A 274 3.20 -9.07 -29.19
N ASP A 275 3.63 -7.95 -28.60
CA ASP A 275 4.36 -6.89 -29.30
C ASP A 275 5.86 -7.21 -29.48
N LEU A 276 6.33 -8.33 -28.93
CA LEU A 276 7.72 -8.72 -28.85
C LEU A 276 7.98 -10.03 -29.60
N GLN A 277 9.18 -10.18 -30.15
CA GLN A 277 9.66 -11.48 -30.64
C GLN A 277 10.10 -12.35 -29.45
N GLY A 278 10.07 -13.69 -29.62
CA GLY A 278 10.34 -14.62 -28.50
C GLY A 278 11.64 -14.35 -27.76
N SER A 279 12.75 -14.13 -28.48
CA SER A 279 14.05 -13.85 -27.88
C SER A 279 14.12 -12.49 -27.17
N GLU A 280 13.38 -11.50 -27.66
CA GLU A 280 13.26 -10.18 -27.03
C GLU A 280 12.43 -10.27 -25.75
N TYR A 281 11.33 -11.01 -25.79
CA TYR A 281 10.51 -11.26 -24.62
C TYR A 281 11.30 -11.93 -23.49
N ASP A 282 12.06 -12.99 -23.79
CA ASP A 282 12.87 -13.70 -22.80
C ASP A 282 13.95 -12.79 -22.19
N SER A 283 14.61 -11.97 -23.02
CA SER A 283 15.59 -10.99 -22.56
C SER A 283 14.99 -9.96 -21.61
N LEU A 284 13.84 -9.38 -21.96
CA LEU A 284 13.14 -8.39 -21.12
C LEU A 284 12.60 -9.00 -19.82
N MET A 285 12.14 -10.25 -19.85
CA MET A 285 11.74 -10.96 -18.65
C MET A 285 12.91 -11.23 -17.71
N GLN A 286 14.08 -11.60 -18.24
CA GLN A 286 15.31 -11.75 -17.45
C GLN A 286 15.73 -10.41 -16.83
N GLN A 287 15.70 -9.33 -17.61
CA GLN A 287 15.96 -7.99 -17.11
C GLN A 287 14.99 -7.60 -15.98
N ALA A 288 13.69 -7.85 -16.14
CA ALA A 288 12.70 -7.59 -15.11
C ALA A 288 12.99 -8.37 -13.82
N VAL A 289 13.37 -9.64 -13.92
CA VAL A 289 13.76 -10.45 -12.76
C VAL A 289 15.03 -9.88 -12.09
N GLN A 290 16.00 -9.39 -12.85
CA GLN A 290 17.20 -8.74 -12.29
C GLN A 290 16.85 -7.44 -11.57
N MET A 291 15.93 -6.63 -12.12
CA MET A 291 15.56 -5.34 -11.56
C MET A 291 14.66 -5.45 -10.30
N TYR A 292 13.74 -6.39 -10.31
CA TYR A 292 12.68 -6.51 -9.29
C TYR A 292 12.82 -7.75 -8.40
N GLY A 293 13.72 -8.69 -8.72
CA GLY A 293 13.85 -9.96 -8.01
C GLY A 293 14.34 -9.86 -6.57
N ASN A 294 14.96 -8.73 -6.18
CA ASN A 294 15.27 -8.46 -4.77
C ASN A 294 14.02 -8.08 -3.96
N ASP A 295 13.03 -7.52 -4.62
CA ASP A 295 11.81 -7.01 -4.03
C ASP A 295 10.64 -8.00 -4.16
N LEU A 296 10.65 -8.83 -5.20
CA LEU A 296 9.61 -9.82 -5.52
C LEU A 296 10.22 -11.19 -5.79
N LYS A 297 9.51 -12.25 -5.44
CA LYS A 297 9.87 -13.59 -5.88
C LYS A 297 9.70 -13.72 -7.40
N PRO A 298 10.60 -14.41 -8.15
CA PRO A 298 10.54 -14.52 -9.60
C PRO A 298 9.19 -15.02 -10.15
N GLU A 299 8.51 -15.93 -9.42
CA GLU A 299 7.20 -16.44 -9.79
C GLU A 299 6.08 -15.40 -9.70
N LYS A 300 6.31 -14.28 -9.04
CA LYS A 300 5.40 -13.13 -8.93
C LYS A 300 5.60 -12.10 -10.04
N ILE A 301 6.62 -12.27 -10.88
CA ILE A 301 6.90 -11.44 -12.05
C ILE A 301 6.38 -12.18 -13.27
N ILE A 302 5.24 -11.75 -13.82
CA ILE A 302 4.48 -12.52 -14.81
C ILE A 302 4.27 -11.68 -16.08
N GLY A 303 4.83 -12.14 -17.20
CA GLY A 303 4.58 -11.53 -18.50
C GLY A 303 3.28 -12.07 -19.12
N VAL A 304 2.41 -11.16 -19.58
CA VAL A 304 1.10 -11.46 -20.16
C VAL A 304 0.78 -10.60 -21.37
N ASP A 305 -0.27 -10.95 -22.09
CA ASP A 305 -0.92 -10.06 -23.05
C ASP A 305 -2.41 -9.94 -22.76
N SER A 306 -2.77 -8.82 -22.14
CA SER A 306 -4.17 -8.56 -21.75
C SER A 306 -5.09 -8.32 -22.97
N LYS A 307 -4.56 -7.74 -24.05
CA LYS A 307 -5.36 -7.49 -25.24
C LYS A 307 -5.66 -8.79 -25.98
N VAL A 308 -4.66 -9.68 -26.11
CA VAL A 308 -4.85 -11.03 -26.66
C VAL A 308 -5.89 -11.80 -25.85
N GLN A 309 -5.82 -11.74 -24.53
CA GLN A 309 -6.80 -12.41 -23.66
C GLN A 309 -8.23 -11.87 -23.86
N LEU A 310 -8.39 -10.56 -24.00
CA LEU A 310 -9.72 -9.98 -24.30
C LEU A 310 -10.29 -10.48 -25.62
N PHE A 311 -9.46 -10.57 -26.66
CA PHE A 311 -9.88 -11.13 -27.94
C PHE A 311 -10.25 -12.60 -27.80
N LEU A 312 -9.49 -13.39 -27.05
CA LEU A 312 -9.81 -14.79 -26.78
C LEU A 312 -11.15 -14.92 -26.04
N ASN A 313 -11.35 -14.12 -24.99
CA ASN A 313 -12.62 -14.10 -24.26
C ASN A 313 -13.80 -13.75 -25.18
N LYS A 314 -13.61 -12.80 -26.11
CA LYS A 314 -14.62 -12.43 -27.08
C LYS A 314 -14.94 -13.56 -28.06
N CYS A 315 -13.93 -14.27 -28.52
CA CYS A 315 -14.11 -15.42 -29.40
C CYS A 315 -14.84 -16.58 -28.67
N HIS A 316 -14.53 -16.81 -27.40
CA HIS A 316 -15.29 -17.78 -26.57
C HIS A 316 -16.79 -17.37 -26.44
N GLU A 317 -17.07 -16.07 -26.32
CA GLU A 317 -18.46 -15.56 -26.28
C GLU A 317 -19.22 -15.81 -27.60
N LEU A 318 -18.52 -15.68 -28.72
CA LEU A 318 -19.08 -15.93 -30.06
C LEU A 318 -19.33 -17.41 -30.34
N GLY A 319 -18.45 -18.27 -29.86
CA GLY A 319 -18.63 -19.73 -29.75
C GLY A 319 -18.61 -20.53 -31.06
N THR A 320 -18.70 -19.90 -32.23
CA THR A 320 -18.68 -20.57 -33.55
C THR A 320 -17.67 -19.93 -34.48
N GLU A 321 -17.04 -20.74 -35.34
CA GLU A 321 -16.06 -20.27 -36.33
C GLU A 321 -16.65 -19.21 -37.25
N GLU A 322 -17.88 -19.39 -37.72
CA GLU A 322 -18.58 -18.41 -38.58
C GLU A 322 -18.75 -17.06 -37.88
N SER A 323 -19.13 -17.07 -36.60
CA SER A 323 -19.28 -15.84 -35.80
C SER A 323 -17.95 -15.13 -35.58
N ILE A 324 -16.88 -15.91 -35.42
CA ILE A 324 -15.52 -15.38 -35.23
C ILE A 324 -14.98 -14.79 -36.55
N ASP A 325 -15.20 -15.46 -37.68
CA ASP A 325 -14.86 -14.91 -38.99
C ASP A 325 -15.56 -13.58 -39.23
N ASN A 326 -16.86 -13.53 -39.04
CA ASN A 326 -17.63 -12.31 -39.16
C ASN A 326 -17.18 -11.19 -38.22
N PHE A 327 -16.68 -11.54 -37.05
CA PHE A 327 -16.12 -10.58 -36.10
C PHE A 327 -14.81 -9.99 -36.61
N PHE A 328 -13.85 -10.82 -37.06
CA PHE A 328 -12.58 -10.32 -37.62
C PHE A 328 -12.78 -9.54 -38.89
N ASP A 329 -13.70 -9.95 -39.78
CA ASP A 329 -14.08 -9.20 -40.98
C ASP A 329 -14.64 -7.80 -40.69
N LYS A 330 -15.42 -7.67 -39.60
CA LYS A 330 -15.93 -6.34 -39.17
C LYS A 330 -14.80 -5.46 -38.63
N LEU A 331 -13.87 -6.01 -37.87
CA LEU A 331 -12.73 -5.26 -37.36
C LEU A 331 -11.82 -4.77 -38.49
N ASP A 332 -11.57 -5.60 -39.50
CA ASP A 332 -10.77 -5.21 -40.68
C ASP A 332 -11.43 -4.08 -41.45
N LYS A 333 -12.74 -4.18 -41.72
CA LYS A 333 -13.52 -3.12 -42.37
C LYS A 333 -13.54 -1.82 -41.58
N ALA A 334 -13.53 -1.90 -40.23
CA ALA A 334 -13.49 -0.74 -39.37
C ALA A 334 -12.07 -0.17 -39.17
N LYS A 335 -11.02 -0.82 -39.72
CA LYS A 335 -9.60 -0.54 -39.46
C LYS A 335 -9.23 -0.59 -37.97
N GLU A 336 -9.91 -1.46 -37.24
CA GLU A 336 -9.70 -1.74 -35.82
C GLU A 336 -9.04 -3.12 -35.61
N ASP A 337 -8.43 -3.67 -36.68
CA ASP A 337 -7.80 -4.98 -36.65
C ASP A 337 -6.71 -5.06 -35.61
N PHE A 338 -6.61 -6.23 -34.96
CA PHE A 338 -5.57 -6.57 -34.03
C PHE A 338 -4.75 -7.74 -34.56
N SER A 339 -3.65 -7.41 -35.25
CA SER A 339 -2.82 -8.37 -35.99
C SER A 339 -2.44 -9.64 -35.23
N PRO A 340 -2.09 -9.61 -33.92
CA PRO A 340 -1.79 -10.85 -33.19
C PRO A 340 -2.95 -11.85 -33.16
N ALA A 341 -4.20 -11.37 -33.00
CA ALA A 341 -5.38 -12.23 -32.96
C ALA A 341 -5.86 -12.63 -34.35
N SER A 342 -5.98 -11.67 -35.29
CA SER A 342 -6.43 -11.94 -36.67
C SER A 342 -5.47 -12.86 -37.42
N ASN A 343 -4.16 -12.64 -37.33
CA ASN A 343 -3.17 -13.54 -37.94
C ASN A 343 -3.18 -14.94 -37.31
N CYS A 344 -3.41 -15.03 -36.00
CA CYS A 344 -3.56 -16.31 -35.32
C CYS A 344 -4.80 -17.05 -35.83
N TRP A 345 -5.94 -16.36 -35.99
CA TRP A 345 -7.16 -16.91 -36.52
C TRP A 345 -6.98 -17.45 -37.95
N LEU A 346 -6.50 -16.59 -38.87
CA LEU A 346 -6.25 -16.96 -40.28
C LEU A 346 -5.37 -18.21 -40.43
N ARG A 347 -4.34 -18.36 -39.57
CA ARG A 347 -3.48 -19.53 -39.59
C ARG A 347 -4.14 -20.77 -39.00
N SER A 348 -5.07 -20.60 -38.08
CA SER A 348 -5.72 -21.69 -37.35
C SER A 348 -6.91 -22.28 -38.11
N VAL A 349 -7.69 -21.46 -38.80
CA VAL A 349 -8.83 -21.91 -39.63
C VAL A 349 -8.43 -23.02 -40.62
N ASN A 350 -7.24 -22.89 -41.24
CA ASN A 350 -6.72 -23.87 -42.20
C ASN A 350 -5.94 -25.04 -41.54
N ASN A 351 -5.73 -25.01 -40.23
CA ASN A 351 -4.84 -25.94 -39.51
C ASN A 351 -5.48 -26.45 -38.20
N GLY A 352 -6.75 -26.81 -38.22
CA GLY A 352 -7.42 -27.41 -37.07
C GLY A 352 -8.44 -26.51 -36.37
N GLY A 353 -8.74 -25.31 -36.93
CA GLY A 353 -9.87 -24.47 -36.53
C GLY A 353 -9.77 -23.87 -35.15
N LEU A 354 -10.95 -23.70 -34.52
CA LEU A 354 -11.11 -23.02 -33.23
C LEU A 354 -10.24 -23.61 -32.09
N PRO A 355 -10.10 -24.92 -31.90
CA PRO A 355 -9.27 -25.45 -30.79
C PRO A 355 -7.79 -25.08 -30.92
N VAL A 356 -7.26 -25.02 -32.14
CA VAL A 356 -5.86 -24.62 -32.39
C VAL A 356 -5.68 -23.13 -32.16
N PHE A 357 -6.66 -22.34 -32.54
CA PHE A 357 -6.69 -20.91 -32.30
C PHE A 357 -6.69 -20.62 -30.78
N GLU A 358 -7.60 -21.20 -30.06
CA GLU A 358 -7.74 -21.02 -28.59
C GLU A 358 -6.44 -21.36 -27.88
N LYS A 359 -5.86 -22.54 -28.16
CA LYS A 359 -4.59 -22.94 -27.56
C LYS A 359 -3.46 -21.96 -27.83
N LYS A 360 -3.33 -21.46 -29.07
CA LYS A 360 -2.31 -20.49 -29.41
C LYS A 360 -2.52 -19.12 -28.73
N MET A 361 -3.76 -18.67 -28.69
CA MET A 361 -4.11 -17.42 -27.99
C MET A 361 -3.86 -17.53 -26.49
N GLU A 362 -4.15 -18.65 -25.86
CA GLU A 362 -3.81 -18.93 -24.46
C GLU A 362 -2.30 -18.88 -24.21
N GLU A 363 -1.50 -19.51 -25.09
CA GLU A 363 -0.03 -19.48 -25.00
C GLU A 363 0.54 -18.03 -25.15
N ILE A 364 -0.05 -17.23 -26.04
CA ILE A 364 0.35 -15.82 -26.22
C ILE A 364 -0.10 -14.99 -25.03
N SER A 365 -1.37 -15.10 -24.62
CA SER A 365 -1.92 -14.30 -23.53
C SER A 365 -1.25 -14.60 -22.19
N ASN A 366 -0.89 -15.85 -21.95
CA ASN A 366 -0.26 -16.38 -20.73
C ASN A 366 -1.07 -16.11 -19.44
N PHE A 367 -2.38 -15.89 -19.55
CA PHE A 367 -3.25 -15.60 -18.41
C PHE A 367 -3.45 -16.76 -17.46
N ASN A 368 -3.24 -18.01 -17.92
CA ASN A 368 -3.26 -19.18 -17.05
C ASN A 368 -2.27 -19.08 -15.89
N ARG A 369 -1.11 -18.42 -16.10
CA ARG A 369 -0.16 -18.17 -15.02
C ARG A 369 -0.68 -17.17 -13.99
N ILE A 370 -1.44 -16.15 -14.43
CA ILE A 370 -2.09 -15.19 -13.53
C ILE A 370 -3.18 -15.88 -12.71
N HIS A 371 -4.05 -16.66 -13.36
CA HIS A 371 -5.11 -17.42 -12.66
C HIS A 371 -4.50 -18.34 -11.61
N THR A 372 -3.49 -19.13 -11.96
CA THR A 372 -2.79 -20.01 -11.03
C THR A 372 -2.13 -19.24 -9.88
N ALA A 373 -1.47 -18.11 -10.18
CA ALA A 373 -0.79 -17.33 -9.16
C ALA A 373 -1.78 -16.66 -8.19
N LEU A 374 -2.90 -16.14 -8.70
CA LEU A 374 -3.94 -15.52 -7.87
C LEU A 374 -4.78 -16.56 -7.11
N GLU A 375 -5.01 -17.76 -7.67
CA GLU A 375 -5.65 -18.87 -6.96
C GLU A 375 -4.83 -19.29 -5.74
N LYS A 376 -3.54 -19.52 -5.92
CA LYS A 376 -2.62 -19.83 -4.82
C LYS A 376 -2.61 -18.72 -3.78
N PHE A 377 -2.48 -17.48 -4.25
CA PHE A 377 -2.48 -16.31 -3.38
C PHE A 377 -3.78 -16.16 -2.59
N ALA A 378 -4.94 -16.29 -3.23
CA ALA A 378 -6.24 -16.18 -2.59
C ALA A 378 -6.42 -17.25 -1.49
N HIS A 379 -5.88 -18.44 -1.71
CA HIS A 379 -5.87 -19.50 -0.71
C HIS A 379 -4.99 -19.12 0.49
N PHE A 380 -3.75 -18.77 0.23
CA PHE A 380 -2.77 -18.39 1.25
C PHE A 380 -3.21 -17.18 2.10
N SER A 381 -3.64 -16.11 1.46
CA SER A 381 -3.95 -14.84 2.12
C SER A 381 -5.11 -14.95 3.11
N LYS A 382 -6.12 -15.75 2.78
CA LYS A 382 -7.28 -15.99 3.65
C LYS A 382 -6.90 -16.76 4.91
N TYR A 383 -6.08 -17.79 4.78
CA TYR A 383 -5.60 -18.56 5.95
C TYR A 383 -4.63 -17.74 6.80
N SER A 384 -3.80 -16.92 6.18
CA SER A 384 -2.92 -15.99 6.89
C SER A 384 -3.72 -14.97 7.72
N GLN A 385 -4.82 -14.41 7.18
CA GLN A 385 -5.71 -13.54 7.95
C GLN A 385 -6.32 -14.26 9.17
N LEU A 386 -6.84 -15.47 8.99
CA LEU A 386 -7.41 -16.25 10.10
C LEU A 386 -6.35 -16.51 11.18
N ARG A 387 -5.14 -16.88 10.78
CA ARG A 387 -4.04 -17.14 11.70
C ARG A 387 -3.59 -15.90 12.46
N ASN A 388 -3.50 -14.75 11.79
CA ASN A 388 -3.16 -13.49 12.42
C ASN A 388 -4.22 -13.07 13.44
N PHE A 389 -5.48 -13.24 13.12
CA PHE A 389 -6.57 -12.97 14.06
C PHE A 389 -6.50 -13.88 15.30
N LEU A 390 -6.27 -15.18 15.11
CA LEU A 390 -6.08 -16.10 16.24
C LEU A 390 -4.86 -15.72 17.11
N THR A 391 -3.79 -15.22 16.51
CA THR A 391 -2.64 -14.72 17.27
C THR A 391 -3.02 -13.54 18.17
N ASN A 392 -3.85 -12.63 17.67
CA ASN A 392 -4.34 -11.50 18.46
C ASN A 392 -5.26 -11.98 19.60
N LEU A 393 -6.14 -12.94 19.35
CA LEU A 393 -6.99 -13.53 20.40
C LEU A 393 -6.16 -14.30 21.45
N GLU A 394 -5.14 -15.04 21.03
CA GLU A 394 -4.24 -15.76 21.94
C GLU A 394 -3.55 -14.81 22.92
N ASN A 395 -3.09 -13.65 22.43
CA ASN A 395 -2.46 -12.63 23.25
C ASN A 395 -3.46 -12.03 24.25
N GLU A 396 -4.69 -11.76 23.84
CA GLU A 396 -5.72 -11.28 24.74
C GLU A 396 -6.09 -12.32 25.81
N TYR A 397 -6.25 -13.59 25.45
CA TYR A 397 -6.49 -14.65 26.44
C TYR A 397 -5.34 -14.78 27.43
N LYS A 398 -4.08 -14.65 26.98
CA LYS A 398 -2.91 -14.65 27.86
C LYS A 398 -2.96 -13.49 28.86
N ARG A 399 -3.30 -12.29 28.37
CA ARG A 399 -3.48 -11.10 29.23
C ARG A 399 -4.54 -11.31 30.31
N TYR A 400 -5.72 -11.83 29.94
CA TYR A 400 -6.79 -12.12 30.88
C TYR A 400 -6.39 -13.24 31.88
N PHE A 401 -5.70 -14.25 31.40
CA PHE A 401 -5.20 -15.32 32.26
C PHE A 401 -4.25 -14.80 33.36
N GLU A 402 -3.29 -13.98 32.97
CA GLU A 402 -2.33 -13.37 33.90
C GLU A 402 -3.04 -12.48 34.93
N LEU A 403 -3.99 -11.65 34.46
CA LEU A 403 -4.80 -10.78 35.31
C LEU A 403 -5.58 -11.59 36.35
N TYR A 404 -6.41 -12.52 35.91
CA TYR A 404 -7.26 -13.29 36.84
C TYR A 404 -6.46 -14.22 37.75
N SER A 405 -5.34 -14.76 37.27
CA SER A 405 -4.42 -15.57 38.12
C SER A 405 -3.79 -14.74 39.23
N SER A 406 -3.42 -13.49 38.94
CA SER A 406 -2.90 -12.56 39.96
C SER A 406 -3.98 -12.27 41.02
N ILE A 407 -5.19 -11.92 40.59
CA ILE A 407 -6.32 -11.61 41.51
C ILE A 407 -6.69 -12.85 42.34
N LEU A 408 -6.75 -14.04 41.74
CA LEU A 408 -7.07 -15.27 42.45
C LEU A 408 -6.04 -15.61 43.52
N ASN A 409 -4.74 -15.46 43.18
CA ASN A 409 -3.65 -15.71 44.11
C ASN A 409 -3.73 -14.79 45.36
N GLU A 410 -4.08 -13.51 45.15
CA GLU A 410 -4.27 -12.57 46.23
C GLU A 410 -5.52 -12.91 47.07
N ALA A 411 -6.64 -13.24 46.41
CA ALA A 411 -7.86 -13.65 47.10
C ALA A 411 -7.63 -14.91 47.99
N LYS A 412 -6.93 -15.92 47.48
CA LYS A 412 -6.60 -17.15 48.22
C LYS A 412 -5.68 -16.93 49.43
N LYS A 413 -4.71 -16.01 49.33
CA LYS A 413 -3.87 -15.65 50.47
C LYS A 413 -4.62 -15.02 51.62
N ASN A 414 -5.74 -14.41 51.34
CA ASN A 414 -6.49 -13.55 52.25
C ASN A 414 -7.71 -14.19 52.91
N VAL A 415 -8.08 -15.42 52.50
CA VAL A 415 -9.24 -16.16 53.10
C VAL A 415 -9.05 -16.45 54.58
N ASN A 416 -7.81 -16.47 55.08
CA ASN A 416 -7.51 -16.89 56.47
C ASN A 416 -7.39 -15.74 57.47
N ASP A 417 -7.42 -14.46 57.06
CA ASP A 417 -7.25 -13.34 57.99
C ASP A 417 -7.88 -12.02 57.49
N PRO A 418 -9.16 -11.74 57.80
CA PRO A 418 -9.90 -10.57 57.28
C PRO A 418 -9.37 -9.21 57.75
N GLU A 419 -8.72 -9.10 58.90
CA GLU A 419 -8.24 -7.81 59.42
C GLU A 419 -6.94 -7.36 58.75
N ILE A 420 -6.15 -8.33 58.32
CA ILE A 420 -4.89 -8.06 57.57
C ILE A 420 -5.12 -7.78 56.11
N LEU A 421 -6.29 -8.13 55.58
CA LEU A 421 -6.65 -8.03 54.17
C LEU A 421 -6.66 -6.57 53.67
N GLU A 422 -7.21 -5.64 54.45
CA GLU A 422 -7.32 -4.24 54.03
C GLU A 422 -5.94 -3.57 53.88
N ASP A 423 -5.03 -3.81 54.79
CA ASP A 423 -3.67 -3.28 54.74
C ASP A 423 -2.82 -3.94 53.61
N ARG A 424 -3.03 -5.23 53.35
CA ARG A 424 -2.37 -5.93 52.24
C ARG A 424 -2.90 -5.44 50.89
N ILE A 425 -4.19 -5.21 50.76
CA ILE A 425 -4.76 -4.69 49.50
C ILE A 425 -4.27 -3.27 49.24
N LYS A 426 -4.21 -2.40 50.26
CA LYS A 426 -3.60 -1.06 50.13
C LYS A 426 -2.14 -1.11 49.76
N THR A 427 -1.37 -2.03 50.36
CA THR A 427 0.05 -2.25 50.04
C THR A 427 0.19 -2.72 48.61
N LYS A 428 -0.65 -3.66 48.15
CA LYS A 428 -0.62 -4.19 46.81
C LYS A 428 -1.01 -3.16 45.75
N LYS A 429 -2.02 -2.33 46.04
CA LYS A 429 -2.39 -1.19 45.21
C LYS A 429 -1.22 -0.23 45.03
N LYS A 430 -0.48 0.04 46.09
CA LYS A 430 0.73 0.87 46.04
C LYS A 430 1.84 0.20 45.22
N GLU A 431 2.05 -1.11 45.36
CA GLU A 431 3.00 -1.86 44.53
C GLU A 431 2.64 -1.80 43.03
N ILE A 432 1.35 -1.93 42.68
CA ILE A 432 0.87 -1.79 41.29
C ILE A 432 1.14 -0.39 40.77
N GLN A 433 0.91 0.65 41.58
CA GLN A 433 1.23 2.02 41.16
C GLN A 433 2.74 2.21 40.98
N ASP A 434 3.56 1.65 41.88
CA ASP A 434 5.02 1.71 41.79
C ASP A 434 5.54 0.96 40.53
N VAL A 435 4.95 -0.20 40.22
CA VAL A 435 5.24 -0.94 38.97
C VAL A 435 4.82 -0.13 37.75
N TYR A 436 3.62 0.46 37.77
CA TYR A 436 3.16 1.34 36.70
C TYR A 436 4.10 2.52 36.44
N ILE A 437 4.55 3.18 37.52
CA ILE A 437 5.51 4.29 37.45
C ILE A 437 6.84 3.82 36.84
N LYS A 438 7.34 2.65 37.27
CA LYS A 438 8.58 2.07 36.75
C LYS A 438 8.46 1.73 35.25
N ILE A 439 7.34 1.12 34.85
CA ILE A 439 7.10 0.78 33.44
C ILE A 439 7.00 2.05 32.59
N ASN A 440 6.25 3.06 33.09
CA ASN A 440 6.10 4.33 32.38
C ASN A 440 7.44 5.07 32.24
N ALA A 441 8.25 5.08 33.29
CA ALA A 441 9.62 5.60 33.24
C ALA A 441 10.50 4.76 32.27
N GLY A 442 10.29 3.47 32.19
CA GLY A 442 10.96 2.58 31.23
C GLY A 442 10.60 2.92 29.77
N ILE A 443 9.33 3.19 29.51
CA ILE A 443 8.84 3.65 28.21
C ILE A 443 9.48 4.99 27.84
N ASP A 444 9.52 5.95 28.77
CA ASP A 444 10.15 7.25 28.57
C ASP A 444 11.67 7.14 28.32
N ASN A 445 12.34 6.19 28.99
CA ASN A 445 13.75 5.91 28.76
C ASN A 445 13.99 5.29 27.36
N ILE A 446 13.09 4.40 26.90
CA ILE A 446 13.16 3.87 25.54
C ILE A 446 12.95 5.02 24.55
N TYR A 447 11.93 5.86 24.73
CA TYR A 447 11.72 7.03 23.89
C TYR A 447 12.97 7.89 23.77
N LYS A 448 13.55 8.29 24.92
CA LYS A 448 14.79 9.11 24.95
C LYS A 448 15.96 8.42 24.25
N LYS A 449 16.16 7.13 24.47
CA LYS A 449 17.21 6.33 23.81
C LYS A 449 17.13 6.42 22.28
N PHE A 450 15.93 6.46 21.73
CA PHE A 450 15.75 6.57 20.28
C PHE A 450 15.79 8.01 19.77
N THR A 451 15.29 8.98 20.54
CA THR A 451 15.01 10.34 20.08
C THR A 451 15.90 11.42 20.69
N ASP A 452 16.94 11.09 21.45
CA ASP A 452 17.84 12.11 22.04
C ASP A 452 18.65 12.82 20.95
N ASN A 453 18.02 13.84 20.37
CA ASN A 453 18.63 14.68 19.35
C ASN A 453 19.50 15.79 19.95
N ILE A 454 19.29 16.15 21.23
CA ILE A 454 19.97 17.29 21.86
C ILE A 454 21.45 16.98 22.09
N ASN A 455 21.75 15.75 22.53
CA ASN A 455 23.12 15.30 22.76
C ASN A 455 23.74 14.58 21.56
N GLY A 456 22.95 14.36 20.47
CA GLY A 456 23.39 13.61 19.29
C GLY A 456 23.61 12.12 19.55
N GLU A 457 23.08 11.58 20.67
CA GLU A 457 23.29 10.20 21.11
C GLU A 457 22.09 9.28 20.79
N GLY A 458 20.99 9.83 20.32
CA GLY A 458 19.80 9.06 19.95
C GLY A 458 20.06 8.11 18.78
N ILE A 459 19.46 6.91 18.84
CA ILE A 459 19.63 5.89 17.79
C ILE A 459 19.24 6.45 16.42
N ILE A 460 18.15 7.25 16.35
CA ILE A 460 17.65 7.84 15.10
C ILE A 460 18.73 8.74 14.48
N VAL A 461 19.31 9.63 15.25
CA VAL A 461 20.34 10.56 14.75
C VAL A 461 21.60 9.79 14.33
N ASN A 462 22.05 8.85 15.14
CA ASN A 462 23.25 8.06 14.82
C ASN A 462 23.11 7.21 13.55
N GLU A 463 21.96 6.60 13.34
CA GLU A 463 21.72 5.82 12.11
C GLU A 463 21.53 6.75 10.89
N ALA A 464 20.88 7.91 11.06
CA ALA A 464 20.75 8.91 10.02
C ALA A 464 22.12 9.48 9.60
N GLU A 465 23.00 9.75 10.54
CA GLU A 465 24.39 10.17 10.28
C GLU A 465 25.21 9.09 9.52
N LYS A 466 25.04 7.83 9.84
CA LYS A 466 25.67 6.74 9.10
C LYS A 466 25.19 6.70 7.64
N MET A 467 23.89 6.83 7.43
CA MET A 467 23.29 6.92 6.11
C MET A 467 23.86 8.10 5.35
N LYS A 468 23.83 9.31 5.92
CA LYS A 468 24.40 10.54 5.37
C LYS A 468 25.85 10.31 4.90
N ASN A 469 26.71 9.84 5.80
CA ASN A 469 28.12 9.61 5.51
C ASN A 469 28.33 8.58 4.38
N THR A 470 27.43 7.59 4.26
CA THR A 470 27.49 6.61 3.19
C THR A 470 27.22 7.24 1.82
N TYR A 471 26.19 8.08 1.73
CA TYR A 471 25.82 8.72 0.47
C TYR A 471 26.76 9.86 0.10
N GLU A 472 27.24 10.62 1.08
CA GLU A 472 28.27 11.64 0.84
C GLU A 472 29.56 11.03 0.26
N LYS A 473 30.02 9.90 0.78
CA LYS A 473 31.18 9.19 0.22
C LYS A 473 30.95 8.72 -1.22
N LYS A 474 29.73 8.24 -1.52
CA LYS A 474 29.38 7.83 -2.89
C LYS A 474 29.43 9.05 -3.83
N LEU A 475 28.89 10.20 -3.43
CA LEU A 475 28.90 11.44 -4.19
C LEU A 475 30.32 12.01 -4.35
N GLU A 476 31.14 11.94 -3.30
CA GLU A 476 32.53 12.40 -3.35
C GLU A 476 33.38 11.64 -4.38
N ASN A 477 33.10 10.37 -4.57
CA ASN A 477 33.74 9.56 -5.63
C ASN A 477 33.51 10.14 -7.03
N PHE A 478 32.32 10.72 -7.30
CA PHE A 478 32.06 11.38 -8.57
C PHE A 478 32.80 12.70 -8.71
N LYS A 479 32.91 13.50 -7.66
CA LYS A 479 33.67 14.76 -7.65
C LYS A 479 35.15 14.56 -8.00
N ASN A 480 35.69 13.37 -7.63
CA ASN A 480 37.08 13.00 -7.83
C ASN A 480 37.33 12.22 -9.14
N LEU A 481 36.30 11.99 -9.97
CA LEU A 481 36.48 11.30 -11.26
C LEU A 481 37.39 12.09 -12.20
N PRO A 482 38.35 11.42 -12.89
CA PRO A 482 39.09 12.03 -13.99
C PRO A 482 38.12 12.38 -15.12
N GLU A 483 38.36 13.50 -15.80
CA GLU A 483 37.48 14.04 -16.83
C GLU A 483 37.24 13.04 -18.00
N ASN A 484 38.26 12.27 -18.34
CA ASN A 484 38.18 11.22 -19.37
C ASN A 484 37.33 10.01 -19.03
N LYS A 485 36.85 9.89 -17.75
CA LYS A 485 35.94 8.84 -17.27
C LYS A 485 34.51 9.33 -17.09
N ILE A 486 34.27 10.63 -17.26
CA ILE A 486 32.94 11.21 -17.14
C ILE A 486 32.18 10.99 -18.44
N ASN A 487 31.01 10.42 -18.37
CA ASN A 487 30.12 10.15 -19.49
C ASN A 487 28.65 10.20 -19.04
N ASN A 488 27.71 9.95 -19.94
CA ASN A 488 26.28 9.98 -19.63
C ASN A 488 25.87 8.99 -18.50
N THR A 489 26.62 7.89 -18.33
CA THR A 489 26.34 6.94 -17.25
C THR A 489 26.72 7.51 -15.88
N THR A 490 27.59 8.51 -15.81
CA THR A 490 27.99 9.19 -14.55
C THR A 490 26.78 9.90 -13.92
N PHE A 491 26.05 10.69 -14.72
CA PHE A 491 24.86 11.43 -14.27
C PHE A 491 23.74 10.47 -13.88
N ASN A 492 23.50 9.42 -14.69
CA ASN A 492 22.54 8.38 -14.35
C ASN A 492 22.88 7.67 -13.04
N SER A 493 24.17 7.44 -12.76
CA SER A 493 24.60 6.83 -11.51
C SER A 493 24.40 7.75 -10.32
N MET A 494 24.62 9.05 -10.45
CA MET A 494 24.31 10.03 -9.39
C MET A 494 22.80 10.09 -9.13
N LYS A 495 22.00 10.07 -10.20
CA LYS A 495 20.52 9.99 -10.11
C LYS A 495 20.07 8.76 -9.32
N ILE A 496 20.58 7.59 -9.66
CA ILE A 496 20.28 6.32 -8.96
C ILE A 496 20.66 6.41 -7.48
N ILE A 497 21.84 6.92 -7.16
CA ILE A 497 22.30 7.08 -5.77
C ILE A 497 21.36 7.97 -4.97
N THR A 498 20.84 9.05 -5.57
CA THR A 498 19.88 9.95 -4.91
C THR A 498 18.58 9.21 -4.59
N PHE A 499 18.05 8.45 -5.53
CA PHE A 499 16.85 7.66 -5.32
C PHE A 499 17.05 6.53 -4.31
N ASP A 500 18.20 5.87 -4.32
CA ASP A 500 18.56 4.86 -3.31
C ASP A 500 18.59 5.48 -1.91
N ALA A 501 19.10 6.71 -1.76
CA ALA A 501 19.11 7.42 -0.48
C ALA A 501 17.70 7.70 0.05
N ILE A 502 16.79 8.10 -0.83
CA ILE A 502 15.38 8.34 -0.45
C ILE A 502 14.68 7.04 -0.08
N ASP A 503 14.90 5.98 -0.85
CA ASP A 503 14.33 4.67 -0.55
C ASP A 503 14.84 4.11 0.78
N GLU A 504 16.12 4.32 1.09
CA GLU A 504 16.70 3.95 2.38
C GLU A 504 16.11 4.80 3.52
N ALA A 505 15.91 6.11 3.30
CA ALA A 505 15.24 6.98 4.27
C ALA A 505 13.80 6.53 4.58
N LYS A 506 13.07 6.05 3.58
CA LYS A 506 11.72 5.49 3.77
C LYS A 506 11.72 4.16 4.54
N LYS A 507 12.68 3.27 4.24
CA LYS A 507 12.86 2.00 4.97
C LYS A 507 13.26 2.22 6.42
N PHE A 508 14.08 3.22 6.67
CA PHE A 508 14.60 3.58 7.97
C PHE A 508 13.50 3.79 9.01
N ARG A 509 12.42 4.50 8.67
CA ARG A 509 11.26 4.69 9.56
C ARG A 509 10.72 3.36 10.10
N ARG A 510 10.50 2.40 9.20
CA ARG A 510 9.96 1.08 9.55
C ARG A 510 10.91 0.27 10.42
N GLU A 511 12.19 0.33 10.11
CA GLU A 511 13.21 -0.40 10.89
C GLU A 511 13.32 0.13 12.32
N ILE A 512 13.31 1.46 12.47
CA ILE A 512 13.32 2.09 13.80
C ILE A 512 12.03 1.78 14.56
N ALA A 513 10.87 1.88 13.91
CA ALA A 513 9.60 1.55 14.53
C ALA A 513 9.57 0.11 15.06
N ASN A 514 10.00 -0.85 14.24
CA ASN A 514 10.07 -2.24 14.65
C ASN A 514 11.03 -2.43 15.84
N LYS A 515 12.19 -1.77 15.84
CA LYS A 515 13.13 -1.81 16.97
C LYS A 515 12.51 -1.23 18.25
N VAL A 516 11.75 -0.14 18.17
CA VAL A 516 11.05 0.45 19.33
C VAL A 516 10.00 -0.51 19.87
N ILE A 517 9.15 -1.04 19.00
CA ILE A 517 8.09 -2.00 19.38
C ILE A 517 8.69 -3.25 20.00
N GLU A 518 9.75 -3.79 19.39
CA GLU A 518 10.44 -4.97 19.89
C GLU A 518 11.05 -4.71 21.28
N GLU A 519 11.69 -3.57 21.48
CA GLU A 519 12.29 -3.22 22.79
C GLU A 519 11.22 -2.98 23.87
N CYS A 520 10.10 -2.35 23.51
CA CYS A 520 8.95 -2.22 24.41
C CYS A 520 8.38 -3.59 24.80
N ASN A 521 8.16 -4.46 23.83
CA ASN A 521 7.63 -5.82 24.06
C ASN A 521 8.57 -6.69 24.91
N GLN A 522 9.88 -6.57 24.72
CA GLN A 522 10.86 -7.36 25.44
C GLN A 522 11.07 -6.90 26.89
N LYS A 523 11.06 -5.59 27.13
CA LYS A 523 11.47 -5.02 28.42
C LYS A 523 10.32 -4.65 29.32
N LEU A 524 9.14 -4.36 28.79
CA LEU A 524 8.09 -3.73 29.55
C LEU A 524 6.79 -4.54 29.59
N ILE A 525 6.19 -4.82 28.47
CA ILE A 525 4.90 -5.52 28.38
C ILE A 525 4.86 -6.18 26.99
N GLN A 526 4.52 -7.47 26.92
CA GLN A 526 4.28 -8.16 25.67
C GLN A 526 2.91 -7.73 25.12
N TYR A 527 2.88 -6.66 24.34
CA TYR A 527 1.72 -6.31 23.53
C TYR A 527 1.91 -6.76 22.08
N THR A 528 0.77 -7.07 21.47
CA THR A 528 0.63 -7.64 20.16
C THR A 528 1.44 -6.91 19.10
N ASN A 529 2.17 -7.65 18.27
CA ASN A 529 2.73 -7.21 16.99
C ASN A 529 1.59 -6.92 16.00
N ASP A 530 0.76 -5.94 16.28
CA ASP A 530 -0.24 -5.50 15.33
C ASP A 530 0.35 -4.36 14.49
N SER A 531 0.60 -4.64 13.22
CA SER A 531 0.99 -3.63 12.23
C SER A 531 -0.06 -2.52 12.08
N SER A 532 -1.26 -2.69 12.62
CA SER A 532 -2.30 -1.66 12.70
C SER A 532 -2.00 -0.57 13.74
N MET A 533 -1.05 -0.79 14.66
CA MET A 533 -0.54 0.25 15.57
C MET A 533 0.42 1.23 14.89
N ILE A 534 0.82 0.96 13.65
CA ILE A 534 1.70 1.83 12.90
C ILE A 534 0.87 2.98 12.31
N PRO A 535 1.03 4.23 12.79
CA PRO A 535 0.27 5.36 12.24
C PRO A 535 0.59 5.55 10.76
N ALA A 536 -0.45 5.66 9.95
CA ALA A 536 -0.36 5.68 8.50
C ALA A 536 0.18 7.00 7.91
N ASP A 537 0.12 8.10 8.63
CA ASP A 537 0.34 9.44 8.08
C ASP A 537 1.61 10.09 8.65
N VAL A 538 2.73 9.91 7.94
CA VAL A 538 3.90 10.79 8.13
C VAL A 538 4.49 11.12 6.76
N TYR A 539 4.70 12.41 6.51
CA TYR A 539 5.35 12.96 5.32
C TYR A 539 6.67 12.21 5.01
N SER A 540 6.83 11.75 3.80
CA SER A 540 8.11 11.19 3.33
C SER A 540 8.82 12.21 2.46
N PRO A 541 10.14 12.40 2.61
CA PRO A 541 10.88 13.25 1.71
C PRO A 541 10.69 12.75 0.28
N ASN A 542 10.34 13.67 -0.61
CA ASN A 542 10.11 13.36 -2.01
C ASN A 542 11.17 14.05 -2.88
N PHE A 543 11.75 13.27 -3.78
CA PHE A 543 12.68 13.76 -4.80
C PHE A 543 12.32 13.07 -6.11
N THR A 544 12.11 13.86 -7.14
CA THR A 544 11.62 13.38 -8.44
C THR A 544 12.71 13.43 -9.50
N GLU A 545 12.48 12.78 -10.65
CA GLU A 545 13.33 12.94 -11.82
C GLU A 545 13.46 14.41 -12.23
N ALA A 546 12.36 15.16 -12.14
CA ALA A 546 12.32 16.57 -12.45
C ALA A 546 13.22 17.41 -11.52
N ASP A 547 13.31 17.03 -10.25
CA ASP A 547 14.24 17.69 -9.31
C ASP A 547 15.69 17.43 -9.71
N PHE A 548 16.01 16.19 -10.11
CA PHE A 548 17.35 15.87 -10.61
C PHE A 548 17.64 16.60 -11.91
N ASP A 549 16.71 16.60 -12.86
CA ASP A 549 16.86 17.28 -14.15
C ASP A 549 17.04 18.80 -13.95
N THR A 550 16.34 19.40 -12.97
CA THR A 550 16.54 20.81 -12.60
C THR A 550 17.95 21.07 -12.07
N ILE A 551 18.45 20.19 -11.18
CA ILE A 551 19.83 20.27 -10.66
C ILE A 551 20.85 20.14 -11.80
N ASP A 552 20.63 19.18 -12.70
CA ASP A 552 21.52 18.94 -13.85
C ASP A 552 21.53 20.12 -14.81
N ASP A 553 20.36 20.66 -15.17
CA ASP A 553 20.20 21.86 -16.01
C ASP A 553 20.85 23.09 -15.42
N GLU A 554 20.69 23.34 -14.11
CA GLU A 554 21.33 24.46 -13.43
C GLU A 554 22.87 24.32 -13.40
N ALA A 555 23.34 23.12 -13.12
CA ALA A 555 24.77 22.82 -13.11
C ALA A 555 25.36 22.94 -14.53
N LEU A 556 24.64 22.49 -15.55
CA LEU A 556 25.03 22.65 -16.96
C LEU A 556 25.15 24.12 -17.35
N LYS A 557 24.16 24.95 -16.99
CA LYS A 557 24.20 26.41 -17.24
C LYS A 557 25.40 27.09 -16.57
N LYS A 558 25.77 26.69 -15.35
CA LYS A 558 26.90 27.25 -14.61
C LYS A 558 28.25 26.75 -15.12
N SER A 559 28.32 25.54 -15.68
CA SER A 559 29.55 24.91 -16.15
C SER A 559 29.80 25.09 -17.67
N SER A 560 28.88 25.72 -18.40
CA SER A 560 28.99 25.97 -19.84
C SER A 560 28.84 27.44 -20.20
N GLY A 561 29.33 27.84 -21.36
CA GLY A 561 29.28 29.20 -21.84
C GLY A 561 29.88 29.35 -23.23
N TYR A 562 30.25 30.58 -23.58
CA TYR A 562 30.90 30.89 -24.85
C TYR A 562 32.21 31.66 -24.63
N ASN A 563 33.27 31.21 -25.25
CA ASN A 563 34.51 31.95 -25.31
C ASN A 563 34.58 32.76 -26.61
N ASP A 564 34.93 34.00 -26.52
CA ASP A 564 35.20 34.84 -27.68
C ASP A 564 36.62 34.53 -28.20
N ILE A 565 36.72 33.89 -29.34
CA ILE A 565 37.99 33.60 -29.98
C ILE A 565 38.16 34.53 -31.18
N GLN A 566 39.28 35.27 -31.22
CA GLN A 566 39.63 36.07 -32.36
C GLN A 566 40.37 35.22 -33.42
N SER A 567 39.73 35.05 -34.58
CA SER A 567 40.35 34.35 -35.71
C SER A 567 40.58 35.27 -36.88
N GLY A 568 41.73 35.15 -37.56
CA GLY A 568 42.10 35.91 -38.75
C GLY A 568 43.35 36.78 -38.56
N ILE A 569 44.24 36.73 -39.54
CA ILE A 569 45.52 37.47 -39.49
C ILE A 569 45.34 38.93 -39.94
N THR A 570 44.40 39.20 -40.83
CA THR A 570 44.20 40.54 -41.44
C THR A 570 42.84 41.19 -41.07
N PHE A 571 41.80 40.38 -40.80
CA PHE A 571 40.52 40.84 -40.29
C PHE A 571 40.19 40.01 -39.05
N LYS A 572 40.24 40.61 -37.86
CA LYS A 572 39.86 39.93 -36.61
C LYS A 572 38.35 39.74 -36.56
N LYS A 573 37.90 38.53 -36.81
CA LYS A 573 36.52 38.10 -36.60
C LYS A 573 36.40 37.44 -35.22
N THR A 574 35.56 37.97 -34.35
CA THR A 574 35.29 37.35 -33.07
C THR A 574 34.23 36.26 -33.26
N GLU A 575 34.61 35.03 -33.03
CA GLU A 575 33.67 33.89 -33.06
C GLU A 575 33.40 33.39 -31.65
N LYS A 576 32.13 33.18 -31.34
CA LYS A 576 31.70 32.60 -30.03
C LYS A 576 31.80 31.09 -30.14
N VAL A 577 32.74 30.49 -29.42
CA VAL A 577 32.93 29.07 -29.36
C VAL A 577 32.36 28.54 -28.06
N PRO A 578 31.39 27.63 -28.09
CA PRO A 578 30.83 27.04 -26.88
C PRO A 578 31.86 26.23 -26.12
N PHE A 579 31.83 26.30 -24.80
CA PHE A 579 32.61 25.42 -23.94
C PHE A 579 31.71 24.80 -22.86
N HIS A 580 32.10 23.59 -22.42
CA HIS A 580 31.48 22.90 -21.33
C HIS A 580 32.54 22.23 -20.46
N HIS A 581 32.63 22.64 -19.20
CA HIS A 581 33.55 22.06 -18.22
C HIS A 581 32.89 20.88 -17.52
N LEU A 582 33.05 19.69 -18.10
CA LEU A 582 32.35 18.47 -17.70
C LEU A 582 32.64 18.07 -16.23
N LYS A 583 33.88 18.24 -15.78
CA LYS A 583 34.26 17.96 -14.38
C LYS A 583 33.58 18.92 -13.42
N GLU A 584 33.46 20.20 -13.77
CA GLU A 584 32.78 21.20 -12.96
C GLU A 584 31.26 20.93 -12.93
N HIS A 585 30.68 20.51 -14.05
CA HIS A 585 29.29 20.10 -14.13
C HIS A 585 28.99 18.96 -13.13
N VAL A 586 29.75 17.86 -13.19
CA VAL A 586 29.61 16.74 -12.24
C VAL A 586 29.77 17.20 -10.78
N ARG A 587 30.74 18.08 -10.51
CA ARG A 587 30.97 18.63 -9.18
C ARG A 587 29.78 19.43 -8.67
N LEU A 588 29.20 20.28 -9.51
CA LEU A 588 28.01 21.08 -9.16
C LEU A 588 26.78 20.19 -8.92
N VAL A 589 26.52 19.21 -9.76
CA VAL A 589 25.43 18.25 -9.56
C VAL A 589 25.61 17.50 -8.24
N ALA A 590 26.81 16.94 -8.01
CA ALA A 590 27.08 16.20 -6.77
C ALA A 590 26.97 17.06 -5.51
N ASN A 591 27.37 18.34 -5.58
CA ASN A 591 27.20 19.29 -4.46
C ASN A 591 25.71 19.58 -4.20
N SER A 592 24.93 19.91 -5.24
CA SER A 592 23.50 20.19 -5.08
C SER A 592 22.73 19.01 -4.53
N ILE A 593 23.08 17.77 -4.93
CA ILE A 593 22.51 16.56 -4.33
C ILE A 593 22.92 16.42 -2.86
N SER A 594 24.19 16.66 -2.53
CA SER A 594 24.70 16.61 -1.16
C SER A 594 24.01 17.63 -0.26
N ASP A 595 23.86 18.87 -0.74
CA ASP A 595 23.16 19.94 -0.01
C ASP A 595 21.70 19.53 0.26
N ARG A 596 21.01 19.00 -0.74
CA ARG A 596 19.62 18.56 -0.59
C ARG A 596 19.46 17.36 0.34
N LEU A 597 20.41 16.42 0.32
CA LEU A 597 20.45 15.32 1.30
C LEU A 597 20.59 15.85 2.72
N ASN A 598 21.48 16.83 2.92
CA ASN A 598 21.80 17.36 4.24
C ASN A 598 20.74 18.32 4.80
N ASP A 599 20.17 19.17 3.94
CA ASP A 599 19.31 20.27 4.37
C ASP A 599 17.82 19.90 4.33
N GLU A 600 17.43 18.94 3.50
CA GLU A 600 16.02 18.57 3.31
C GLU A 600 15.72 17.12 3.69
N ILE A 601 16.43 16.14 3.09
CA ILE A 601 16.05 14.73 3.17
C ILE A 601 16.35 14.14 4.55
N ILE A 602 17.57 14.30 5.04
CA ILE A 602 17.98 13.74 6.33
C ILE A 602 17.23 14.40 7.50
N PRO A 603 17.10 15.74 7.57
CA PRO A 603 16.31 16.37 8.62
C PRO A 603 14.83 15.95 8.61
N ALA A 604 14.19 15.94 7.44
CA ALA A 604 12.80 15.48 7.30
C ALA A 604 12.63 14.00 7.70
N MET A 605 13.60 13.15 7.37
CA MET A 605 13.60 11.74 7.80
C MET A 605 13.67 11.64 9.33
N ILE A 606 14.59 12.36 9.98
CA ILE A 606 14.74 12.36 11.44
C ILE A 606 13.44 12.81 12.10
N GLU A 607 12.91 13.96 11.69
CA GLU A 607 11.67 14.53 12.24
C GLU A 607 10.50 13.55 12.11
N ASN A 608 10.31 12.98 10.95
CA ASN A 608 9.23 12.03 10.68
C ASN A 608 9.34 10.77 11.52
N VAL A 609 10.55 10.23 11.69
CA VAL A 609 10.78 9.03 12.51
C VAL A 609 10.56 9.35 14.00
N VAL A 610 10.97 10.53 14.47
CA VAL A 610 10.72 10.98 15.86
C VAL A 610 9.22 11.08 16.16
N ILE A 611 8.46 11.74 15.27
CA ILE A 611 6.99 11.84 15.40
C ILE A 611 6.35 10.44 15.42
N TYR A 612 6.82 9.55 14.58
CA TYR A 612 6.32 8.19 14.51
C TYR A 612 6.60 7.39 15.79
N VAL A 613 7.83 7.46 16.30
CA VAL A 613 8.22 6.83 17.57
C VAL A 613 7.39 7.39 18.71
N GLN A 614 7.14 8.71 18.73
CA GLN A 614 6.28 9.33 19.74
C GLN A 614 4.87 8.74 19.72
N LYS A 615 4.24 8.60 18.55
CA LYS A 615 2.92 7.97 18.43
C LYS A 615 2.90 6.52 18.89
N CYS A 616 3.94 5.75 18.58
CA CYS A 616 4.07 4.38 19.08
C CYS A 616 4.13 4.35 20.62
N ILE A 617 4.91 5.24 21.22
CA ILE A 617 5.04 5.36 22.67
C ILE A 617 3.71 5.79 23.32
N GLU A 618 2.97 6.71 22.71
CA GLU A 618 1.64 7.13 23.19
C GLU A 618 0.67 5.94 23.25
N VAL A 619 0.63 5.10 22.23
CA VAL A 619 -0.18 3.88 22.22
C VAL A 619 0.19 2.94 23.37
N TYR A 620 1.48 2.73 23.63
CA TYR A 620 1.93 1.91 24.78
C TYR A 620 1.52 2.52 26.12
N LYS A 621 1.58 3.84 26.28
CA LYS A 621 1.13 4.54 27.49
C LYS A 621 -0.38 4.41 27.72
N GLU A 622 -1.17 4.52 26.65
CA GLU A 622 -2.62 4.31 26.73
C GLU A 622 -2.97 2.89 27.17
N GLN A 623 -2.34 1.88 26.58
CA GLN A 623 -2.53 0.49 26.95
C GLN A 623 -2.13 0.22 28.41
N LEU A 624 -1.02 0.78 28.84
CA LEU A 624 -0.56 0.67 30.24
C LEU A 624 -1.58 1.31 31.21
N THR A 625 -2.15 2.45 30.83
CA THR A 625 -3.17 3.15 31.62
C THR A 625 -4.44 2.32 31.71
N LEU A 626 -4.89 1.73 30.62
CA LEU A 626 -6.05 0.83 30.61
C LEU A 626 -5.82 -0.37 31.53
N HIS A 627 -4.67 -1.01 31.43
CA HIS A 627 -4.33 -2.16 32.26
C HIS A 627 -4.27 -1.79 33.75
N LYS A 628 -3.67 -0.65 34.10
CA LYS A 628 -3.68 -0.13 35.47
C LYS A 628 -5.11 0.06 36.01
N ASN A 629 -5.98 0.72 35.23
CA ASN A 629 -7.36 0.97 35.63
C ASN A 629 -8.14 -0.34 35.80
N GLU A 630 -7.88 -1.33 34.96
CA GLU A 630 -8.45 -2.67 35.11
C GLU A 630 -8.07 -3.31 36.45
N LEU A 631 -6.77 -3.31 36.77
CA LEU A 631 -6.29 -3.84 38.04
C LEU A 631 -6.89 -3.10 39.25
N GLU A 632 -6.94 -1.76 39.20
CA GLU A 632 -7.50 -0.96 40.23
C GLU A 632 -8.98 -1.27 40.47
N ASN A 633 -9.77 -1.42 39.39
CA ASN A 633 -11.20 -1.76 39.51
C ASN A 633 -11.41 -3.16 40.10
N GLU A 634 -10.63 -4.15 39.70
CA GLU A 634 -10.73 -5.50 40.25
C GLU A 634 -10.33 -5.54 41.76
N TYR A 635 -9.32 -4.78 42.15
CA TYR A 635 -8.94 -4.67 43.56
C TYR A 635 -10.03 -3.93 44.39
N GLN A 636 -10.71 -2.93 43.83
CA GLN A 636 -11.86 -2.29 44.50
C GLN A 636 -13.04 -3.27 44.69
N LYS A 637 -13.32 -4.11 43.69
CA LYS A 637 -14.31 -5.18 43.84
C LYS A 637 -13.96 -6.14 45.02
N LEU A 638 -12.69 -6.55 45.11
CA LEU A 638 -12.21 -7.39 46.20
C LEU A 638 -12.38 -6.70 47.60
N LEU A 639 -12.20 -5.37 47.65
CA LEU A 639 -12.45 -4.57 48.87
C LEU A 639 -13.92 -4.50 49.28
N ASP A 640 -14.81 -4.34 48.29
CA ASP A 640 -16.25 -4.27 48.55
C ASP A 640 -16.83 -5.64 48.97
N ASP A 641 -16.30 -6.73 48.41
CA ASP A 641 -16.66 -8.11 48.75
C ASP A 641 -16.18 -8.54 50.13
N GLN A 642 -15.13 -7.89 50.66
CA GLN A 642 -14.56 -8.19 52.00
C GLN A 642 -15.52 -7.96 53.16
N LYS A 643 -16.51 -7.11 52.96
CA LYS A 643 -17.55 -6.85 53.98
C LYS A 643 -18.44 -8.06 54.25
N ASN A 644 -18.32 -9.13 53.48
CA ASN A 644 -19.18 -10.32 53.56
C ASN A 644 -18.35 -11.60 53.27
N ASN A 645 -17.95 -12.35 54.31
CA ASN A 645 -17.13 -13.56 54.21
C ASN A 645 -17.66 -14.62 53.22
N ASN A 646 -18.95 -14.71 53.01
CA ASN A 646 -19.57 -15.63 52.03
C ASN A 646 -19.35 -15.18 50.60
N SER A 647 -19.10 -13.89 50.34
CA SER A 647 -18.88 -13.37 49.00
C SER A 647 -17.46 -13.63 48.52
N ILE A 648 -16.47 -13.69 49.44
CA ILE A 648 -15.08 -13.99 49.06
C ILE A 648 -14.93 -15.41 48.48
N ILE A 649 -15.58 -16.39 49.11
CA ILE A 649 -15.56 -17.79 48.64
C ILE A 649 -16.27 -17.89 47.29
N ALA A 650 -17.41 -17.19 47.12
CA ALA A 650 -18.13 -17.15 45.85
C ALA A 650 -17.28 -16.48 44.75
N ASN A 651 -16.55 -15.42 45.08
CA ASN A 651 -15.65 -14.72 44.14
C ASN A 651 -14.45 -15.57 43.73
N ILE A 652 -13.82 -16.32 44.68
CA ILE A 652 -12.75 -17.28 44.39
C ILE A 652 -13.24 -18.34 43.39
N ASN A 653 -14.39 -18.92 43.62
CA ASN A 653 -14.99 -19.93 42.78
C ASN A 653 -15.30 -19.37 41.35
N ASP A 654 -15.76 -18.13 41.26
CA ASP A 654 -16.01 -17.45 39.99
C ASP A 654 -14.69 -17.17 39.21
N LEU A 655 -13.65 -16.71 39.90
CA LEU A 655 -12.34 -16.50 39.34
C LEU A 655 -11.70 -17.81 38.84
N GLU A 656 -11.83 -18.89 39.60
CA GLU A 656 -11.35 -20.22 39.19
C GLU A 656 -12.06 -20.71 37.92
N ARG A 657 -13.39 -20.52 37.88
CA ARG A 657 -14.21 -20.83 36.72
C ARG A 657 -13.77 -20.02 35.47
N LYS A 658 -13.56 -18.70 35.61
CA LYS A 658 -13.10 -17.82 34.54
C LYS A 658 -11.72 -18.25 34.03
N ILE A 659 -10.77 -18.54 34.92
CA ILE A 659 -9.43 -19.00 34.56
C ILE A 659 -9.49 -20.33 33.82
N GLU A 660 -10.35 -21.27 34.22
CA GLU A 660 -10.52 -22.54 33.55
C GLU A 660 -11.10 -22.38 32.13
N ILE A 661 -12.09 -21.49 31.95
CA ILE A 661 -12.63 -21.15 30.64
C ILE A 661 -11.53 -20.53 29.76
N ILE A 662 -10.78 -19.55 30.27
CA ILE A 662 -9.71 -18.88 29.53
C ILE A 662 -8.63 -19.91 29.09
N LYS A 663 -8.22 -20.82 29.97
CA LYS A 663 -7.26 -21.87 29.65
C LYS A 663 -7.76 -22.78 28.51
N LYS A 664 -9.01 -23.22 28.63
CA LYS A 664 -9.62 -24.10 27.62
C LYS A 664 -9.70 -23.40 26.25
N GLU A 665 -10.17 -22.17 26.24
CA GLU A 665 -10.28 -21.37 25.00
C GLU A 665 -8.89 -21.05 24.41
N SER A 666 -7.89 -20.73 25.25
CA SER A 666 -6.51 -20.50 24.80
C SER A 666 -5.89 -21.75 24.14
N ILE A 667 -6.19 -22.95 24.64
CA ILE A 667 -5.77 -24.20 24.02
C ILE A 667 -6.44 -24.36 22.66
N SER A 668 -7.76 -24.12 22.56
CA SER A 668 -8.51 -24.20 21.31
C SER A 668 -7.97 -23.21 20.25
N VAL A 669 -7.59 -22.00 20.68
CA VAL A 669 -6.92 -21.03 19.80
C VAL A 669 -5.60 -21.58 19.27
N SER A 670 -4.75 -22.11 20.16
CA SER A 670 -3.42 -22.62 19.79
C SER A 670 -3.52 -23.84 18.86
N GLU A 671 -4.46 -24.75 19.11
CA GLU A 671 -4.71 -25.93 18.27
C GLU A 671 -5.15 -25.53 16.86
N LEU A 672 -6.16 -24.66 16.75
CA LEU A 672 -6.62 -24.19 15.45
C LEU A 672 -5.54 -23.38 14.70
N LYS A 673 -4.74 -22.59 15.42
CA LYS A 673 -3.61 -21.85 14.85
C LYS A 673 -2.53 -22.80 14.28
N MET A 674 -2.28 -23.92 14.95
CA MET A 674 -1.35 -24.97 14.45
C MET A 674 -1.94 -25.69 13.23
N GLU A 675 -3.23 -26.00 13.22
CA GLU A 675 -3.91 -26.58 12.07
C GLU A 675 -3.80 -25.65 10.85
N LEU A 676 -4.09 -24.36 11.04
CA LEU A 676 -3.99 -23.36 9.97
C LEU A 676 -2.55 -23.15 9.46
N LYS A 677 -1.54 -23.47 10.25
CA LYS A 677 -0.14 -23.39 9.83
C LYS A 677 0.15 -24.27 8.63
N ASN A 678 -0.42 -25.48 8.59
CA ASN A 678 -0.23 -26.42 7.50
C ASN A 678 -0.72 -25.85 6.16
N TYR A 679 -1.81 -25.08 6.15
CA TYR A 679 -2.35 -24.42 4.94
C TYR A 679 -1.53 -23.22 4.48
N VAL A 680 -0.65 -22.68 5.33
CA VAL A 680 0.20 -21.52 5.03
C VAL A 680 1.62 -21.94 4.61
N GLU A 681 2.13 -23.07 5.10
CA GLU A 681 3.51 -23.55 4.86
C GLU A 681 3.65 -24.54 3.70
N GLU A 682 2.57 -25.13 3.18
CA GLU A 682 2.60 -26.05 2.04
C GLU A 682 2.87 -25.39 0.67
N GLN A 683 3.31 -24.15 0.62
CA GLN A 683 3.69 -23.38 -0.58
C GLN A 683 5.04 -22.71 -0.44
#